data_67e56da073e560fb93818e623dc52592
#
_entry.id   67e56da073e560fb93818e623dc52592
#
_cell.length_a   1.000
_cell.length_b   1.000
_cell.length_c   1.000
_cell.angle_alpha   90.00
_cell.angle_beta   90.00
_cell.angle_gamma   90.00
#
_symmetry.space_group_name_H-M   'P 1'
#
loop_
_entity.id
_entity.type
_entity.pdbx_description
1 polymer ?
#
loop_
_entity_poly.entity_id
_entity_poly.type
_entity_poly.pdbx_seq_one_letter_code
_entity_poly.pdbx_strand_id
1 'polypeptide(L)'
;MPPAIPKSRLSEGSPYPLGASWDGLGVNFSLFSANATKVELCLFDDAGEKELERIELPEYTNEVWHGYLPDARSGTNYGYRVHGPYEPEAGHRFNPNKLVLDPYAKAHIGWLKWDPAVFGYTLGADDLTFDERDSARFMPKSRVIDPAFTWGRERAPSVPWDRTILYETHVRGYTKLHPAVPEHLRGTFAGLGRKEVVDYIKTLGVTSVELLPIHAFVTDSHLLDKGLTNYWGYNSIGFFAPDPRYAAVPDFVFAEFKEMVARLHDAGLEVILDVVYNHTAEGNEKGPTLSFRGIDNMSYYRLMPDNPRYYINDTGTGNTLNMSHARVVQMVTDSLRYWATEMRVDGFRFDLGTILAREEHGFNEAHGFLQSCLQDPALSTTKLIAEPWDIGPGGYQVGGFPPGWAEWNDKFRDTIRGFWKGDPGKQAAMATRLSASADCFARRGRKSWASVNFVTAHDGFTLNDLVSYNEKHNEANGEDGRDGHSDNQSWNCGVEGPTDDPEIIALRERQRRNLLATLLLAQGTPMILAGDEFGRTQAGNNNAYCQDNAISWVDWSFGEKEVELAEFVRKVIMLRQSFPILRRARFLTGEYNADLDVRDVRWLAPSGQDIEEAHWNDTNAKCFGMLLDGRAQASGIKRPAMDATALLVLNAHHDVVNFALPEVVGGTAWRCLLDTNIPDHTRHEVFQTGETFEITGRSLVLFVLEPESRHSVALRRAIEGFRQMAERPIPMATPETGPEAERALSDAPGMTRA
;
A
#
# COMPACT_ATOMS: atom_id res chain seq x y z
N MET A 1 -0.39 -52.31 -22.09
CA MET A 1 0.01 -50.98 -22.63
C MET A 1 -1.05 -50.00 -22.16
N PRO A 2 -0.77 -48.95 -21.49
CA PRO A 2 -1.77 -47.89 -21.29
C PRO A 2 -2.15 -47.34 -22.65
N PRO A 3 -3.39 -46.93 -22.87
CA PRO A 3 -3.85 -46.36 -24.14
C PRO A 3 -2.97 -45.13 -24.45
N ALA A 4 -2.50 -45.04 -25.68
CA ALA A 4 -1.78 -43.89 -26.17
C ALA A 4 -2.70 -42.66 -26.00
N ILE A 5 -2.25 -41.65 -25.23
CA ILE A 5 -2.95 -40.37 -25.12
C ILE A 5 -3.07 -39.83 -26.56
N PRO A 6 -4.29 -39.49 -27.03
CA PRO A 6 -4.45 -38.86 -28.34
C PRO A 6 -3.60 -37.60 -28.40
N LYS A 7 -2.81 -37.44 -29.47
CA LYS A 7 -2.08 -36.17 -29.67
C LYS A 7 -3.10 -35.04 -29.80
N SER A 8 -3.09 -34.11 -28.85
CA SER A 8 -3.93 -32.91 -28.89
C SER A 8 -3.67 -32.16 -30.19
N ARG A 9 -4.74 -31.75 -30.88
CA ARG A 9 -4.63 -30.97 -32.11
C ARG A 9 -4.94 -29.51 -31.78
N LEU A 10 -3.95 -28.62 -31.90
CA LEU A 10 -4.17 -27.18 -31.91
C LEU A 10 -4.86 -26.78 -33.22
N SER A 11 -5.86 -25.91 -33.10
CA SER A 11 -6.39 -25.12 -34.23
C SER A 11 -5.83 -23.70 -34.18
N GLU A 12 -6.19 -22.86 -35.15
CA GLU A 12 -5.61 -21.52 -35.34
C GLU A 12 -5.65 -20.64 -34.08
N GLY A 13 -6.75 -20.62 -33.35
CA GLY A 13 -6.91 -19.77 -32.18
C GLY A 13 -7.00 -18.28 -32.50
N SER A 14 -6.79 -17.44 -31.48
CA SER A 14 -6.85 -15.99 -31.57
C SER A 14 -5.63 -15.35 -30.90
N PRO A 15 -5.03 -14.26 -31.45
CA PRO A 15 -3.94 -13.54 -30.80
C PRO A 15 -4.39 -12.79 -29.54
N TYR A 16 -5.69 -12.61 -29.30
CA TYR A 16 -6.25 -11.91 -28.16
C TYR A 16 -7.48 -12.64 -27.58
N PRO A 17 -7.69 -12.55 -26.28
CA PRO A 17 -6.84 -11.92 -25.25
C PRO A 17 -5.52 -12.67 -25.04
N LEU A 18 -4.48 -11.98 -24.55
CA LEU A 18 -3.20 -12.61 -24.20
C LEU A 18 -3.37 -13.54 -22.99
N GLY A 19 -2.52 -14.57 -22.92
CA GLY A 19 -2.55 -15.62 -21.91
C GLY A 19 -3.46 -16.78 -22.29
N ALA A 20 -3.81 -17.62 -21.31
CA ALA A 20 -4.71 -18.76 -21.48
C ALA A 20 -6.15 -18.36 -21.16
N SER A 21 -7.05 -18.50 -22.15
CA SER A 21 -8.47 -18.16 -22.04
C SER A 21 -9.34 -19.36 -22.30
N TRP A 22 -10.04 -19.84 -21.26
CA TRP A 22 -11.01 -20.93 -21.34
C TRP A 22 -12.40 -20.40 -21.72
N ASP A 23 -13.04 -21.01 -22.72
CA ASP A 23 -14.37 -20.62 -23.24
C ASP A 23 -15.48 -21.64 -22.95
N GLY A 24 -15.18 -22.68 -22.17
CA GLY A 24 -16.07 -23.77 -21.85
C GLY A 24 -15.96 -24.98 -22.80
N LEU A 25 -15.31 -24.85 -23.95
CA LEU A 25 -15.10 -25.90 -24.95
C LEU A 25 -13.64 -26.26 -25.13
N GLY A 26 -12.74 -25.29 -24.90
CA GLY A 26 -11.30 -25.44 -25.02
C GLY A 26 -10.58 -24.22 -24.45
N VAL A 27 -9.29 -24.13 -24.70
CA VAL A 27 -8.44 -23.03 -24.23
C VAL A 27 -7.68 -22.40 -25.40
N ASN A 28 -7.82 -21.08 -25.54
CA ASN A 28 -6.97 -20.30 -26.40
C ASN A 28 -5.71 -19.90 -25.63
N PHE A 29 -4.55 -20.25 -26.16
CA PHE A 29 -3.23 -19.84 -25.64
C PHE A 29 -2.64 -18.75 -26.53
N SER A 30 -2.14 -17.69 -25.95
CA SER A 30 -1.65 -16.52 -26.67
C SER A 30 -0.48 -15.88 -25.92
N LEU A 31 0.70 -15.82 -26.54
CA LEU A 31 1.94 -15.35 -25.95
C LEU A 31 2.62 -14.31 -26.83
N PHE A 32 2.90 -13.12 -26.30
CA PHE A 32 3.73 -12.12 -26.96
C PHE A 32 5.21 -12.51 -26.92
N SER A 33 5.84 -12.57 -28.08
CA SER A 33 7.29 -12.63 -28.24
C SER A 33 7.66 -12.20 -29.67
N ALA A 34 8.26 -11.02 -29.80
CA ALA A 34 8.62 -10.46 -31.12
C ALA A 34 9.84 -11.13 -31.73
N ASN A 35 10.80 -11.56 -30.91
CA ASN A 35 12.11 -12.06 -31.35
C ASN A 35 12.22 -13.59 -31.28
N ALA A 36 11.16 -14.29 -30.87
CA ALA A 36 11.13 -15.75 -30.89
C ALA A 36 11.06 -16.29 -32.33
N THR A 37 11.66 -17.44 -32.55
CA THR A 37 11.60 -18.18 -33.82
C THR A 37 10.60 -19.33 -33.77
N LYS A 38 10.22 -19.79 -32.57
CA LYS A 38 9.23 -20.83 -32.29
C LYS A 38 8.81 -20.77 -30.84
N VAL A 39 7.55 -21.05 -30.54
CA VAL A 39 7.01 -21.23 -29.19
C VAL A 39 6.37 -22.60 -29.05
N GLU A 40 6.73 -23.33 -27.99
CA GLU A 40 6.13 -24.61 -27.64
C GLU A 40 5.32 -24.47 -26.35
N LEU A 41 4.05 -24.82 -26.41
CA LEU A 41 3.18 -25.03 -25.26
C LEU A 41 3.50 -26.38 -24.64
N CYS A 42 3.86 -26.42 -23.36
CA CYS A 42 4.13 -27.62 -22.60
C CYS A 42 2.97 -27.87 -21.64
N LEU A 43 2.35 -29.04 -21.72
CA LEU A 43 1.25 -29.47 -20.84
C LEU A 43 1.76 -30.43 -19.76
N PHE A 44 1.24 -30.27 -18.56
CA PHE A 44 1.64 -31.07 -17.39
C PHE A 44 0.48 -31.83 -16.80
N ASP A 45 0.80 -32.83 -15.99
CA ASP A 45 -0.18 -33.58 -15.21
C ASP A 45 -0.84 -32.69 -14.12
N ASP A 46 -1.87 -33.21 -13.45
CA ASP A 46 -2.64 -32.46 -12.46
C ASP A 46 -1.78 -31.96 -11.29
N ALA A 47 -0.69 -32.64 -10.95
CA ALA A 47 0.27 -32.22 -9.93
C ALA A 47 1.28 -31.19 -10.45
N GLY A 48 1.37 -30.96 -11.76
CA GLY A 48 2.35 -30.08 -12.37
C GLY A 48 3.78 -30.63 -12.38
N GLU A 49 3.96 -31.95 -12.14
CA GLU A 49 5.29 -32.57 -12.00
C GLU A 49 5.80 -33.15 -13.31
N LYS A 50 4.94 -33.79 -14.09
CA LYS A 50 5.31 -34.51 -15.30
C LYS A 50 4.84 -33.79 -16.55
N GLU A 51 5.77 -33.45 -17.44
CA GLU A 51 5.45 -32.97 -18.80
C GLU A 51 4.79 -34.10 -19.60
N LEU A 52 3.54 -33.90 -20.03
CA LEU A 52 2.74 -34.87 -20.76
C LEU A 52 2.89 -34.72 -22.26
N GLU A 53 2.89 -33.47 -22.73
CA GLU A 53 2.91 -33.14 -24.15
C GLU A 53 3.60 -31.79 -24.38
N ARG A 54 4.22 -31.65 -25.54
CA ARG A 54 4.81 -30.43 -26.04
C ARG A 54 4.29 -30.17 -27.44
N ILE A 55 3.67 -29.00 -27.64
CA ILE A 55 2.96 -28.67 -28.87
C ILE A 55 3.43 -27.31 -29.35
N GLU A 56 3.85 -27.22 -30.62
CA GLU A 56 4.21 -25.93 -31.21
C GLU A 56 2.95 -25.07 -31.44
N LEU A 57 2.99 -23.79 -31.07
CA LEU A 57 1.92 -22.85 -31.39
C LEU A 57 1.95 -22.56 -32.90
N PRO A 58 0.83 -22.81 -33.63
CA PRO A 58 0.84 -22.83 -35.08
C PRO A 58 0.82 -21.45 -35.75
N GLU A 59 0.32 -20.44 -35.04
CA GLU A 59 0.05 -19.12 -35.60
C GLU A 59 0.89 -18.02 -34.97
N TYR A 60 1.25 -17.03 -35.79
CA TYR A 60 1.99 -15.84 -35.37
C TYR A 60 1.35 -14.60 -36.02
N THR A 61 0.76 -13.73 -35.20
CA THR A 61 0.02 -12.55 -35.66
C THR A 61 0.40 -11.34 -34.81
N ASN A 62 0.99 -10.31 -35.45
CA ASN A 62 1.39 -9.08 -34.76
C ASN A 62 2.25 -9.33 -33.50
N GLU A 63 3.30 -10.12 -33.63
CA GLU A 63 4.25 -10.48 -32.58
C GLU A 63 3.68 -11.39 -31.47
N VAL A 64 2.50 -11.98 -31.71
CA VAL A 64 1.82 -12.86 -30.78
C VAL A 64 1.72 -14.27 -31.36
N TRP A 65 2.25 -15.25 -30.62
CA TRP A 65 2.13 -16.67 -30.90
C TRP A 65 0.83 -17.20 -30.31
N HIS A 66 0.02 -17.91 -31.09
CA HIS A 66 -1.26 -18.38 -30.58
C HIS A 66 -1.72 -19.72 -31.15
N GLY A 67 -2.65 -20.37 -30.45
CA GLY A 67 -3.28 -21.60 -30.84
C GLY A 67 -4.41 -21.97 -29.88
N TYR A 68 -5.44 -22.62 -30.40
CA TYR A 68 -6.58 -23.10 -29.63
C TYR A 68 -6.51 -24.61 -29.42
N LEU A 69 -6.62 -25.05 -28.14
CA LEU A 69 -6.59 -26.45 -27.73
C LEU A 69 -7.97 -26.91 -27.27
N PRO A 70 -8.74 -27.66 -28.11
CA PRO A 70 -10.13 -28.06 -27.80
C PRO A 70 -10.27 -28.94 -26.56
N ASP A 71 -9.22 -29.74 -26.26
CA ASP A 71 -9.27 -30.70 -25.14
C ASP A 71 -8.80 -30.14 -23.81
N ALA A 72 -8.32 -28.90 -23.78
CA ALA A 72 -7.90 -28.23 -22.56
C ALA A 72 -9.10 -27.61 -21.83
N ARG A 73 -8.99 -27.52 -20.50
CA ARG A 73 -10.05 -27.01 -19.64
C ARG A 73 -9.48 -26.27 -18.43
N SER A 74 -10.35 -25.69 -17.64
CA SER A 74 -9.97 -25.18 -16.31
C SER A 74 -9.26 -26.28 -15.50
N GLY A 75 -8.15 -25.93 -14.85
CA GLY A 75 -7.26 -26.85 -14.14
C GLY A 75 -6.08 -27.35 -14.98
N THR A 76 -6.06 -27.16 -16.30
CA THR A 76 -4.89 -27.51 -17.14
C THR A 76 -3.65 -26.76 -16.69
N ASN A 77 -2.58 -27.51 -16.38
CA ASN A 77 -1.27 -26.96 -16.02
C ASN A 77 -0.38 -26.84 -17.26
N TYR A 78 0.27 -25.71 -17.43
CA TYR A 78 1.07 -25.44 -18.62
C TYR A 78 2.27 -24.51 -18.35
N GLY A 79 3.13 -24.42 -19.30
CA GLY A 79 4.20 -23.43 -19.44
C GLY A 79 4.68 -23.35 -20.86
N TYR A 80 5.65 -22.51 -21.13
CA TYR A 80 6.18 -22.35 -22.47
C TYR A 80 7.67 -22.69 -22.55
N ARG A 81 8.11 -23.13 -23.72
CA ARG A 81 9.52 -23.16 -24.13
C ARG A 81 9.66 -22.31 -25.38
N VAL A 82 10.52 -21.30 -25.30
CA VAL A 82 10.63 -20.30 -26.35
C VAL A 82 11.99 -20.42 -27.02
N HIS A 83 11.98 -20.55 -28.32
CA HIS A 83 13.17 -20.67 -29.15
C HIS A 83 13.50 -19.30 -29.77
N GLY A 84 14.78 -19.00 -29.86
CA GLY A 84 15.30 -17.77 -30.44
C GLY A 84 16.80 -17.67 -30.22
N PRO A 85 17.44 -16.56 -30.58
CA PRO A 85 18.89 -16.39 -30.39
C PRO A 85 19.25 -16.36 -28.89
N TYR A 86 20.34 -17.03 -28.53
CA TYR A 86 21.04 -16.84 -27.27
C TYR A 86 22.28 -16.01 -27.55
N GLU A 87 22.10 -14.72 -27.57
CA GLU A 87 23.10 -13.70 -27.85
C GLU A 87 23.05 -12.61 -26.80
N PRO A 88 23.53 -12.87 -25.57
CA PRO A 88 23.38 -11.91 -24.46
C PRO A 88 23.99 -10.54 -24.73
N GLU A 89 25.08 -10.46 -25.52
CA GLU A 89 25.70 -9.19 -25.92
C GLU A 89 24.76 -8.33 -26.79
N ALA A 90 23.82 -8.97 -27.51
CA ALA A 90 22.77 -8.31 -28.29
C ALA A 90 21.44 -8.19 -27.52
N GLY A 91 21.40 -8.60 -26.27
CA GLY A 91 20.20 -8.53 -25.41
C GLY A 91 19.26 -9.73 -25.52
N HIS A 92 19.59 -10.76 -26.30
CA HIS A 92 18.75 -11.95 -26.50
C HIS A 92 19.18 -13.09 -25.59
N ARG A 93 18.23 -13.69 -24.85
CA ARG A 93 18.49 -14.74 -23.84
C ARG A 93 17.51 -15.91 -23.93
N PHE A 94 17.08 -16.26 -25.16
CA PHE A 94 16.21 -17.41 -25.38
C PHE A 94 16.93 -18.72 -25.03
N ASN A 95 16.26 -19.59 -24.30
CA ASN A 95 16.78 -20.94 -24.02
C ASN A 95 15.61 -21.94 -23.91
N PRO A 96 15.35 -22.77 -24.94
CA PRO A 96 14.22 -23.71 -24.95
C PRO A 96 14.34 -24.85 -23.92
N ASN A 97 15.49 -25.01 -23.26
CA ASN A 97 15.62 -25.92 -22.13
C ASN A 97 15.00 -25.36 -20.85
N LYS A 98 14.66 -24.06 -20.83
CA LYS A 98 14.02 -23.42 -19.68
C LYS A 98 12.52 -23.37 -19.89
N LEU A 99 11.78 -24.02 -18.99
CA LEU A 99 10.33 -23.80 -18.92
C LEU A 99 10.07 -22.41 -18.33
N VAL A 100 9.28 -21.60 -19.00
CA VAL A 100 8.93 -20.25 -18.55
C VAL A 100 7.45 -20.14 -18.26
N LEU A 101 7.13 -19.31 -17.25
CA LEU A 101 5.77 -18.99 -16.87
C LEU A 101 5.13 -18.05 -17.90
N ASP A 102 3.84 -18.17 -18.09
CA ASP A 102 3.04 -17.21 -18.85
C ASP A 102 2.92 -15.90 -18.07
N PRO A 103 3.33 -14.74 -18.62
CA PRO A 103 3.15 -13.44 -17.97
C PRO A 103 1.71 -13.07 -17.65
N TYR A 104 0.74 -13.67 -18.34
CA TYR A 104 -0.70 -13.48 -18.13
C TYR A 104 -1.37 -14.60 -17.31
N ALA A 105 -0.59 -15.52 -16.75
CA ALA A 105 -1.15 -16.59 -15.91
C ALA A 105 -1.88 -16.03 -14.71
N LYS A 106 -3.12 -16.47 -14.51
CA LYS A 106 -3.98 -16.02 -13.40
C LYS A 106 -3.87 -16.93 -12.16
N ALA A 107 -3.20 -18.07 -12.28
CA ALA A 107 -2.87 -18.95 -11.17
C ALA A 107 -1.59 -19.72 -11.46
N HIS A 108 -0.88 -20.06 -10.39
CA HIS A 108 0.28 -20.93 -10.45
C HIS A 108 0.08 -22.14 -9.54
N ILE A 109 0.68 -23.28 -9.92
CA ILE A 109 0.76 -24.48 -9.08
C ILE A 109 2.20 -24.86 -8.85
N GLY A 110 2.51 -25.33 -7.64
CA GLY A 110 3.87 -25.65 -7.21
C GLY A 110 4.68 -24.40 -6.86
N TRP A 111 5.93 -24.64 -6.54
CA TRP A 111 6.86 -23.62 -6.05
C TRP A 111 8.16 -23.65 -6.84
N LEU A 112 8.79 -22.50 -7.00
CA LEU A 112 10.15 -22.43 -7.51
C LEU A 112 11.08 -23.17 -6.53
N LYS A 113 11.83 -24.15 -7.07
CA LYS A 113 12.92 -24.85 -6.37
C LYS A 113 14.22 -24.34 -6.95
N TRP A 114 15.01 -23.64 -6.16
CA TRP A 114 16.29 -23.14 -6.62
C TRP A 114 17.23 -24.27 -6.99
N ASP A 115 17.66 -24.31 -8.24
CA ASP A 115 18.58 -25.27 -8.82
C ASP A 115 19.36 -24.57 -9.95
N PRO A 116 20.62 -24.92 -10.19
CA PRO A 116 21.35 -24.37 -11.33
C PRO A 116 20.66 -24.50 -12.69
N ALA A 117 19.72 -25.43 -12.84
CA ALA A 117 18.96 -25.61 -14.08
C ALA A 117 17.97 -24.49 -14.37
N VAL A 118 17.60 -23.63 -13.40
CA VAL A 118 16.68 -22.49 -13.65
C VAL A 118 17.38 -21.28 -14.28
N PHE A 119 18.70 -21.32 -14.40
CA PHE A 119 19.48 -20.28 -15.07
C PHE A 119 19.66 -20.59 -16.55
N GLY A 120 19.57 -19.58 -17.41
CA GLY A 120 19.76 -19.74 -18.87
C GLY A 120 21.21 -20.00 -19.26
N TYR A 121 22.15 -19.70 -18.37
CA TYR A 121 23.59 -19.90 -18.49
C TYR A 121 24.11 -20.90 -17.45
N THR A 122 25.33 -21.41 -17.61
CA THR A 122 25.95 -22.32 -16.65
C THR A 122 26.33 -21.58 -15.38
N LEU A 123 25.60 -21.83 -14.28
CA LEU A 123 25.83 -21.16 -13.01
C LEU A 123 27.27 -21.35 -12.52
N GLY A 124 27.92 -20.24 -12.13
CA GLY A 124 29.34 -20.20 -11.77
C GLY A 124 30.29 -19.88 -12.93
N ALA A 125 29.80 -19.91 -14.19
CA ALA A 125 30.52 -19.43 -15.37
C ALA A 125 30.04 -18.03 -15.80
N ASP A 126 30.52 -17.56 -16.95
CA ASP A 126 30.04 -16.31 -17.56
C ASP A 126 28.60 -16.48 -18.09
N ASP A 127 27.78 -15.42 -18.02
CA ASP A 127 26.38 -15.40 -18.49
C ASP A 127 26.27 -15.53 -20.03
N LEU A 128 27.38 -15.49 -20.75
CA LEU A 128 27.47 -15.80 -22.18
C LEU A 128 27.42 -17.32 -22.47
N THR A 129 27.60 -18.17 -21.46
CA THR A 129 27.48 -19.62 -21.61
C THR A 129 26.02 -20.05 -21.72
N PHE A 130 25.78 -21.17 -22.38
CA PHE A 130 24.44 -21.72 -22.56
C PHE A 130 24.26 -22.98 -21.69
N ASP A 131 23.19 -23.01 -20.89
CA ASP A 131 22.89 -24.15 -20.04
C ASP A 131 21.83 -25.06 -20.68
N GLU A 132 22.16 -26.31 -20.90
CA GLU A 132 21.30 -27.31 -21.56
C GLU A 132 20.37 -28.09 -20.62
N ARG A 133 20.46 -27.88 -19.29
CA ARG A 133 19.64 -28.60 -18.31
C ARG A 133 18.19 -28.17 -18.41
N ASP A 134 17.28 -29.15 -18.30
CA ASP A 134 15.84 -28.88 -18.25
C ASP A 134 15.42 -28.33 -16.89
N SER A 135 14.77 -27.17 -16.89
CA SER A 135 14.31 -26.52 -15.67
C SER A 135 12.90 -26.97 -15.21
N ALA A 136 12.13 -27.70 -16.02
CA ALA A 136 10.70 -27.92 -15.82
C ALA A 136 10.33 -28.48 -14.43
N ARG A 137 11.13 -29.40 -13.88
CA ARG A 137 10.86 -30.00 -12.56
C ARG A 137 11.08 -29.05 -11.37
N PHE A 138 11.76 -27.93 -11.61
CA PHE A 138 12.10 -26.94 -10.58
C PHE A 138 11.20 -25.71 -10.64
N MET A 139 10.42 -25.59 -11.73
CA MET A 139 9.55 -24.45 -11.98
C MET A 139 8.13 -24.72 -11.48
N PRO A 140 7.43 -23.71 -10.91
CA PRO A 140 5.97 -23.75 -10.84
C PRO A 140 5.38 -23.81 -12.24
N LYS A 141 4.09 -24.12 -12.35
CA LYS A 141 3.39 -24.15 -13.63
C LYS A 141 2.27 -23.11 -13.64
N SER A 142 2.04 -22.50 -14.77
CA SER A 142 0.85 -21.72 -15.02
C SER A 142 -0.37 -22.63 -15.06
N ARG A 143 -1.51 -22.17 -14.54
CA ARG A 143 -2.76 -22.94 -14.53
C ARG A 143 -3.90 -22.17 -15.17
N VAL A 144 -4.64 -22.82 -16.04
CA VAL A 144 -5.89 -22.31 -16.61
C VAL A 144 -6.95 -22.25 -15.53
N ILE A 145 -7.61 -21.12 -15.35
CA ILE A 145 -8.70 -20.97 -14.37
C ILE A 145 -10.06 -20.85 -15.04
N ASP A 146 -11.10 -21.20 -14.31
CA ASP A 146 -12.45 -20.73 -14.57
C ASP A 146 -12.63 -19.40 -13.83
N PRO A 147 -12.85 -18.28 -14.52
CA PRO A 147 -13.00 -16.97 -13.87
C PRO A 147 -14.35 -16.79 -13.16
N ALA A 148 -15.28 -17.74 -13.31
CA ALA A 148 -16.61 -17.63 -12.75
C ALA A 148 -16.57 -17.49 -11.21
N PHE A 149 -17.28 -16.49 -10.72
CA PHE A 149 -17.47 -16.23 -9.30
C PHE A 149 -18.79 -15.49 -9.08
N THR A 150 -19.53 -15.86 -8.05
CA THR A 150 -20.79 -15.20 -7.72
C THR A 150 -20.58 -14.13 -6.68
N TRP A 151 -20.50 -12.87 -7.10
CA TRP A 151 -20.30 -11.70 -6.23
C TRP A 151 -21.51 -11.36 -5.33
N GLY A 152 -22.66 -11.97 -5.53
CA GLY A 152 -23.86 -11.67 -4.74
C GLY A 152 -24.44 -10.27 -5.02
N ARG A 153 -24.83 -9.57 -3.95
CA ARG A 153 -25.39 -8.19 -4.01
C ARG A 153 -24.39 -7.12 -3.58
N GLU A 154 -23.18 -7.49 -3.35
CA GLU A 154 -22.10 -6.63 -2.91
C GLU A 154 -21.91 -5.47 -3.91
N ARG A 155 -21.57 -4.27 -3.39
CA ARG A 155 -21.24 -3.09 -4.16
C ARG A 155 -19.96 -2.48 -3.62
N ALA A 156 -19.04 -2.10 -4.51
CA ALA A 156 -17.85 -1.36 -4.14
C ALA A 156 -18.22 -0.08 -3.37
N PRO A 157 -17.55 0.23 -2.26
CA PRO A 157 -17.89 1.35 -1.38
C PRO A 157 -17.78 2.73 -2.03
N SER A 158 -16.83 2.93 -2.95
CA SER A 158 -16.58 4.20 -3.67
C SER A 158 -16.44 5.40 -2.72
N VAL A 159 -15.50 5.31 -1.79
CA VAL A 159 -15.24 6.35 -0.79
C VAL A 159 -14.61 7.58 -1.45
N PRO A 160 -15.18 8.80 -1.29
CA PRO A 160 -14.55 10.01 -1.79
C PRO A 160 -13.17 10.26 -1.17
N TRP A 161 -12.22 10.76 -1.97
CA TRP A 161 -10.85 11.02 -1.51
C TRP A 161 -10.74 11.87 -0.24
N ASP A 162 -11.60 12.88 -0.07
CA ASP A 162 -11.62 13.72 1.13
C ASP A 162 -12.07 12.98 2.39
N ARG A 163 -12.64 11.78 2.25
CA ARG A 163 -13.02 10.89 3.36
C ARG A 163 -12.11 9.69 3.50
N THR A 164 -11.21 9.47 2.54
CA THR A 164 -10.31 8.31 2.54
C THR A 164 -9.33 8.38 3.70
N ILE A 165 -9.21 7.26 4.39
CA ILE A 165 -8.18 6.98 5.40
C ILE A 165 -7.63 5.61 5.05
N LEU A 166 -6.37 5.57 4.61
CA LEU A 166 -5.68 4.35 4.21
C LEU A 166 -5.17 3.60 5.44
N TYR A 167 -5.22 2.28 5.36
CA TYR A 167 -4.70 1.37 6.38
C TYR A 167 -3.83 0.33 5.72
N GLU A 168 -2.52 0.56 5.77
CA GLU A 168 -1.51 -0.30 5.14
C GLU A 168 -1.32 -1.56 5.97
N THR A 169 -1.44 -2.75 5.37
CA THR A 169 -1.29 -4.00 6.09
C THR A 169 -0.77 -5.14 5.22
N HIS A 170 -0.19 -6.15 5.88
CA HIS A 170 0.28 -7.37 5.25
C HIS A 170 -0.71 -8.51 5.51
N VAL A 171 -1.21 -9.17 4.45
CA VAL A 171 -2.22 -10.26 4.56
C VAL A 171 -1.82 -11.30 5.61
N ARG A 172 -0.58 -11.79 5.54
CA ARG A 172 -0.11 -12.85 6.45
C ARG A 172 0.13 -12.33 7.85
N GLY A 173 0.89 -11.26 8.00
CA GLY A 173 1.29 -10.74 9.31
C GLY A 173 0.14 -10.23 10.15
N TYR A 174 -0.89 -9.69 9.53
CA TYR A 174 -2.02 -9.11 10.22
C TYR A 174 -2.82 -10.12 11.04
N THR A 175 -3.06 -11.32 10.49
CA THR A 175 -3.91 -12.32 11.15
C THR A 175 -3.15 -13.50 11.73
N LYS A 176 -1.82 -13.60 11.54
CA LYS A 176 -1.03 -14.79 11.92
C LYS A 176 -1.12 -15.13 13.41
N LEU A 177 -1.18 -14.13 14.27
CA LEU A 177 -1.33 -14.28 15.72
C LEU A 177 -2.74 -13.92 16.22
N HIS A 178 -3.71 -13.64 15.33
CA HIS A 178 -5.02 -13.16 15.72
C HIS A 178 -5.82 -14.27 16.44
N PRO A 179 -6.20 -14.07 17.73
CA PRO A 179 -6.77 -15.14 18.54
C PRO A 179 -8.17 -15.58 18.12
N ALA A 180 -8.98 -14.69 17.54
CA ALA A 180 -10.33 -15.01 17.06
C ALA A 180 -10.35 -15.60 15.62
N VAL A 181 -9.20 -15.70 14.95
CA VAL A 181 -9.10 -16.36 13.63
C VAL A 181 -8.71 -17.81 13.82
N PRO A 182 -9.48 -18.79 13.29
CA PRO A 182 -9.11 -20.20 13.31
C PRO A 182 -7.70 -20.44 12.78
N GLU A 183 -6.92 -21.29 13.41
CA GLU A 183 -5.50 -21.47 13.12
C GLU A 183 -5.21 -21.74 11.64
N HIS A 184 -6.01 -22.57 10.98
CA HIS A 184 -5.84 -22.94 9.58
C HIS A 184 -6.16 -21.80 8.59
N LEU A 185 -6.83 -20.71 9.05
CA LEU A 185 -7.11 -19.50 8.26
C LEU A 185 -6.13 -18.36 8.56
N ARG A 186 -5.33 -18.46 9.62
CA ARG A 186 -4.40 -17.40 10.00
C ARG A 186 -3.35 -17.14 8.92
N GLY A 187 -3.16 -15.88 8.58
CA GLY A 187 -2.19 -15.46 7.57
C GLY A 187 -2.66 -15.65 6.13
N THR A 188 -3.96 -15.79 5.91
CA THR A 188 -4.57 -15.99 4.58
C THR A 188 -5.60 -14.93 4.24
N PHE A 189 -6.02 -14.86 2.98
CA PHE A 189 -7.14 -14.02 2.54
C PHE A 189 -8.42 -14.35 3.29
N ALA A 190 -8.72 -15.64 3.48
CA ALA A 190 -9.87 -16.07 4.24
C ALA A 190 -9.81 -15.62 5.71
N GLY A 191 -8.61 -15.59 6.30
CA GLY A 191 -8.37 -15.06 7.65
C GLY A 191 -8.59 -13.55 7.73
N LEU A 192 -8.08 -12.78 6.75
CA LEU A 192 -8.27 -11.33 6.70
C LEU A 192 -9.74 -10.95 6.47
N GLY A 193 -10.47 -11.74 5.68
CA GLY A 193 -11.91 -11.57 5.44
C GLY A 193 -12.81 -12.06 6.60
N ARG A 194 -12.27 -12.52 7.74
CA ARG A 194 -13.09 -12.91 8.90
C ARG A 194 -13.84 -11.73 9.48
N LYS A 195 -15.06 -11.98 9.91
CA LYS A 195 -15.94 -10.96 10.49
C LYS A 195 -15.29 -10.19 11.62
N GLU A 196 -14.60 -10.88 12.50
CA GLU A 196 -13.95 -10.32 13.69
C GLU A 196 -12.84 -9.33 13.28
N VAL A 197 -12.08 -9.67 12.25
CA VAL A 197 -11.02 -8.83 11.67
C VAL A 197 -11.61 -7.62 10.95
N VAL A 198 -12.59 -7.84 10.10
CA VAL A 198 -13.28 -6.79 9.33
C VAL A 198 -14.01 -5.81 10.27
N ASP A 199 -14.67 -6.31 11.32
CA ASP A 199 -15.36 -5.48 12.31
C ASP A 199 -14.38 -4.60 13.10
N TYR A 200 -13.20 -5.11 13.45
CA TYR A 200 -12.14 -4.29 14.08
C TYR A 200 -11.72 -3.14 13.16
N ILE A 201 -11.34 -3.44 11.93
CA ILE A 201 -10.89 -2.43 10.94
C ILE A 201 -11.98 -1.37 10.74
N LYS A 202 -13.24 -1.81 10.55
CA LYS A 202 -14.38 -0.91 10.38
C LYS A 202 -14.63 -0.04 11.62
N THR A 203 -14.52 -0.62 12.82
CA THR A 203 -14.77 0.09 14.08
C THR A 203 -13.69 1.12 14.36
N LEU A 204 -12.44 0.88 13.95
CA LEU A 204 -11.36 1.86 13.99
C LEU A 204 -11.72 3.12 13.20
N GLY A 205 -12.50 2.97 12.10
CA GLY A 205 -13.01 4.07 11.29
C GLY A 205 -12.20 4.36 10.05
N VAL A 206 -11.22 3.51 9.69
CA VAL A 206 -10.52 3.56 8.40
C VAL A 206 -11.48 3.19 7.28
N THR A 207 -11.15 3.57 6.04
CA THR A 207 -12.06 3.42 4.90
C THR A 207 -11.51 2.55 3.79
N SER A 208 -10.22 2.38 3.74
CA SER A 208 -9.55 1.70 2.63
C SER A 208 -8.36 0.90 3.16
N VAL A 209 -8.34 -0.40 2.89
CA VAL A 209 -7.27 -1.31 3.30
C VAL A 209 -6.29 -1.42 2.14
N GLU A 210 -5.04 -1.00 2.37
CA GLU A 210 -3.93 -1.12 1.42
C GLU A 210 -3.14 -2.37 1.76
N LEU A 211 -3.12 -3.34 0.83
CA LEU A 211 -2.44 -4.61 1.02
C LEU A 211 -1.04 -4.55 0.42
N LEU A 212 -0.01 -4.89 1.19
CA LEU A 212 1.33 -5.16 0.67
C LEU A 212 1.24 -6.20 -0.46
N PRO A 213 2.27 -6.32 -1.33
CA PRO A 213 2.17 -7.10 -2.56
C PRO A 213 1.59 -8.49 -2.37
N ILE A 214 0.53 -8.77 -3.13
CA ILE A 214 -0.16 -10.08 -3.13
C ILE A 214 0.00 -10.81 -4.46
N HIS A 215 0.63 -10.21 -5.44
CA HIS A 215 0.98 -10.90 -6.68
C HIS A 215 1.95 -12.04 -6.41
N ALA A 216 1.91 -13.09 -7.22
CA ALA A 216 2.84 -14.21 -7.10
C ALA A 216 4.29 -13.71 -7.18
N PHE A 217 5.09 -14.06 -6.19
CA PHE A 217 6.45 -13.56 -6.01
C PHE A 217 7.44 -14.68 -5.63
N VAL A 218 8.73 -14.38 -5.76
CA VAL A 218 9.82 -15.31 -5.51
C VAL A 218 10.56 -14.95 -4.22
N THR A 219 10.94 -15.95 -3.43
CA THR A 219 11.94 -15.80 -2.38
C THR A 219 13.32 -16.02 -2.99
N ASP A 220 14.22 -15.07 -2.83
CA ASP A 220 15.58 -15.16 -3.35
C ASP A 220 16.39 -16.30 -2.70
N SER A 221 17.28 -16.93 -3.49
CA SER A 221 18.09 -18.07 -3.00
C SER A 221 18.95 -17.69 -1.80
N HIS A 222 19.52 -16.47 -1.79
CA HIS A 222 20.36 -16.00 -0.68
C HIS A 222 19.61 -15.86 0.65
N LEU A 223 18.30 -15.61 0.63
CA LEU A 223 17.46 -15.63 1.83
C LEU A 223 17.23 -17.05 2.31
N LEU A 224 16.93 -17.99 1.39
CA LEU A 224 16.75 -19.41 1.74
C LEU A 224 18.01 -20.00 2.33
N ASP A 225 19.20 -19.65 1.83
CA ASP A 225 20.49 -20.08 2.36
C ASP A 225 20.71 -19.63 3.81
N LYS A 226 20.07 -18.53 4.22
CA LYS A 226 20.06 -18.00 5.59
C LYS A 226 18.88 -18.50 6.43
N GLY A 227 18.00 -19.35 5.88
CA GLY A 227 16.75 -19.77 6.54
C GLY A 227 15.69 -18.67 6.65
N LEU A 228 15.80 -17.63 5.82
CA LEU A 228 14.89 -16.51 5.72
C LEU A 228 13.98 -16.66 4.50
N THR A 229 12.92 -15.84 4.42
CA THR A 229 12.01 -15.81 3.27
C THR A 229 11.67 -14.36 2.92
N ASN A 230 11.36 -14.08 1.65
CA ASN A 230 10.78 -12.80 1.28
C ASN A 230 9.39 -12.71 1.90
N TYR A 231 9.22 -11.83 2.88
CA TYR A 231 7.96 -11.65 3.61
C TYR A 231 7.10 -10.57 2.99
N TRP A 232 7.69 -9.44 2.57
CA TRP A 232 6.90 -8.32 2.01
C TRP A 232 6.30 -8.61 0.64
N GLY A 233 6.99 -9.38 -0.21
CA GLY A 233 6.49 -9.74 -1.54
C GLY A 233 6.94 -8.83 -2.69
N TYR A 234 7.86 -7.90 -2.48
CA TYR A 234 8.37 -7.00 -3.53
C TYR A 234 9.37 -7.67 -4.49
N ASN A 235 9.04 -8.88 -4.94
CA ASN A 235 9.84 -9.65 -5.91
C ASN A 235 8.93 -10.43 -6.84
N SER A 236 8.02 -9.73 -7.52
CA SER A 236 6.92 -10.28 -8.31
C SER A 236 7.40 -11.02 -9.56
N ILE A 237 6.68 -12.07 -9.92
CA ILE A 237 6.86 -12.82 -11.16
C ILE A 237 5.55 -13.05 -11.92
N GLY A 238 4.41 -12.99 -11.24
CA GLY A 238 3.09 -13.23 -11.85
C GLY A 238 2.12 -12.09 -11.57
N PHE A 239 2.01 -11.14 -12.49
CA PHE A 239 1.22 -9.90 -12.31
C PHE A 239 -0.30 -10.09 -12.29
N PHE A 240 -0.80 -11.25 -12.73
CA PHE A 240 -2.23 -11.57 -12.77
C PHE A 240 -2.65 -12.60 -11.71
N ALA A 241 -1.69 -13.23 -11.05
CA ALA A 241 -1.94 -14.31 -10.11
C ALA A 241 -1.79 -13.84 -8.67
N PRO A 242 -2.79 -14.02 -7.79
CA PRO A 242 -2.57 -13.89 -6.35
C PRO A 242 -1.61 -14.99 -5.87
N ASP A 243 -0.76 -14.66 -4.90
CA ASP A 243 0.22 -15.62 -4.40
C ASP A 243 -0.46 -16.71 -3.57
N PRO A 244 -0.26 -18.01 -3.88
CA PRO A 244 -0.91 -19.11 -3.18
C PRO A 244 -0.49 -19.26 -1.70
N ARG A 245 0.58 -18.57 -1.25
CA ARG A 245 0.97 -18.52 0.17
C ARG A 245 -0.05 -17.81 1.05
N TYR A 246 -0.91 -16.99 0.45
CA TYR A 246 -1.97 -16.24 1.15
C TYR A 246 -3.32 -16.94 1.12
N ALA A 247 -3.42 -18.17 0.66
CA ALA A 247 -4.63 -18.96 0.68
C ALA A 247 -4.59 -20.04 1.77
N ALA A 248 -5.74 -20.33 2.38
CA ALA A 248 -5.90 -21.50 3.26
C ALA A 248 -5.82 -22.80 2.45
N VAL A 249 -6.32 -22.76 1.22
CA VAL A 249 -6.20 -23.84 0.24
C VAL A 249 -5.61 -23.26 -1.05
N PRO A 250 -4.35 -23.53 -1.38
CA PRO A 250 -3.64 -22.91 -2.50
C PRO A 250 -4.38 -22.99 -3.85
N ASP A 251 -5.06 -24.09 -4.13
CA ASP A 251 -5.81 -24.28 -5.37
C ASP A 251 -7.04 -23.34 -5.50
N PHE A 252 -7.50 -22.77 -4.39
CA PHE A 252 -8.64 -21.86 -4.32
C PHE A 252 -8.26 -20.41 -4.03
N VAL A 253 -6.98 -20.03 -4.17
CA VAL A 253 -6.48 -18.69 -3.87
C VAL A 253 -7.26 -17.56 -4.53
N PHE A 254 -7.69 -17.78 -5.76
CA PHE A 254 -8.50 -16.84 -6.53
C PHE A 254 -9.88 -16.61 -5.89
N ALA A 255 -10.55 -17.68 -5.48
CA ALA A 255 -11.86 -17.60 -4.84
C ALA A 255 -11.76 -16.99 -3.44
N GLU A 256 -10.75 -17.37 -2.66
CA GLU A 256 -10.51 -16.81 -1.33
C GLU A 256 -10.24 -15.30 -1.37
N PHE A 257 -9.45 -14.83 -2.35
CA PHE A 257 -9.23 -13.41 -2.55
C PHE A 257 -10.54 -12.66 -2.85
N LYS A 258 -11.33 -13.15 -3.82
CA LYS A 258 -12.63 -12.54 -4.17
C LYS A 258 -13.59 -12.51 -2.98
N GLU A 259 -13.64 -13.57 -2.19
CA GLU A 259 -14.45 -13.65 -0.97
C GLU A 259 -14.02 -12.60 0.06
N MET A 260 -12.70 -12.42 0.28
CA MET A 260 -12.17 -11.39 1.16
C MET A 260 -12.59 -9.99 0.69
N VAL A 261 -12.44 -9.68 -0.60
CA VAL A 261 -12.86 -8.40 -1.17
C VAL A 261 -14.37 -8.18 -0.96
N ALA A 262 -15.20 -9.17 -1.25
CA ALA A 262 -16.65 -9.08 -1.05
C ALA A 262 -17.00 -8.74 0.42
N ARG A 263 -16.35 -9.37 1.39
CA ARG A 263 -16.60 -9.12 2.82
C ARG A 263 -16.13 -7.73 3.27
N LEU A 264 -15.00 -7.24 2.76
CA LEU A 264 -14.54 -5.88 3.01
C LEU A 264 -15.51 -4.85 2.41
N HIS A 265 -15.97 -5.05 1.17
CA HIS A 265 -16.96 -4.20 0.52
C HIS A 265 -18.30 -4.19 1.27
N ASP A 266 -18.79 -5.33 1.74
CA ASP A 266 -20.02 -5.41 2.57
C ASP A 266 -19.88 -4.62 3.87
N ALA A 267 -18.68 -4.51 4.41
CA ALA A 267 -18.37 -3.66 5.55
C ALA A 267 -18.22 -2.18 5.20
N GLY A 268 -18.15 -1.81 3.91
CA GLY A 268 -17.92 -0.46 3.42
C GLY A 268 -16.45 -0.07 3.37
N LEU A 269 -15.54 -1.05 3.30
CA LEU A 269 -14.09 -0.88 3.20
C LEU A 269 -13.61 -1.13 1.77
N GLU A 270 -12.85 -0.19 1.21
CA GLU A 270 -12.16 -0.36 -0.08
C GLU A 270 -10.92 -1.22 0.07
N VAL A 271 -10.51 -1.87 -1.03
CA VAL A 271 -9.28 -2.65 -1.14
C VAL A 271 -8.33 -1.98 -2.13
N ILE A 272 -7.15 -1.61 -1.68
CA ILE A 272 -6.07 -1.04 -2.49
C ILE A 272 -4.95 -2.09 -2.56
N LEU A 273 -4.39 -2.33 -3.74
CA LEU A 273 -3.25 -3.23 -3.88
C LEU A 273 -1.95 -2.45 -4.06
N ASP A 274 -0.94 -2.82 -3.31
CA ASP A 274 0.43 -2.43 -3.60
C ASP A 274 0.96 -3.32 -4.73
N VAL A 275 1.36 -2.69 -5.84
CA VAL A 275 1.72 -3.38 -7.08
C VAL A 275 3.13 -3.04 -7.54
N VAL A 276 3.88 -4.07 -7.90
CA VAL A 276 5.29 -3.98 -8.26
C VAL A 276 5.43 -4.28 -9.76
N TYR A 277 5.31 -3.24 -10.60
CA TYR A 277 5.50 -3.36 -12.05
C TYR A 277 6.82 -2.76 -12.54
N ASN A 278 7.62 -2.23 -11.64
CA ASN A 278 8.87 -1.57 -11.99
C ASN A 278 9.99 -2.56 -12.28
N HIS A 279 9.97 -3.76 -11.69
CA HIS A 279 10.95 -4.82 -11.87
C HIS A 279 10.32 -6.22 -11.73
N THR A 280 11.13 -7.26 -11.92
CA THR A 280 10.71 -8.65 -11.75
C THR A 280 11.73 -9.44 -10.93
N ALA A 281 11.32 -10.63 -10.46
CA ALA A 281 12.17 -11.55 -9.70
C ALA A 281 13.34 -12.16 -10.50
N GLU A 282 13.53 -11.81 -11.76
CA GLU A 282 14.60 -12.37 -12.59
C GLU A 282 15.97 -11.70 -12.37
N GLY A 283 16.05 -10.63 -11.54
CA GLY A 283 17.32 -9.98 -11.18
C GLY A 283 18.09 -9.41 -12.37
N ASN A 284 19.41 -9.29 -12.24
CA ASN A 284 20.32 -8.79 -13.28
C ASN A 284 20.68 -9.87 -14.32
N GLU A 285 21.71 -9.62 -15.16
CA GLU A 285 22.19 -10.54 -16.21
C GLU A 285 22.57 -11.93 -15.70
N LYS A 286 22.85 -12.07 -14.42
CA LYS A 286 23.16 -13.33 -13.73
C LYS A 286 21.97 -13.95 -13.01
N GLY A 287 20.79 -13.39 -13.15
CA GLY A 287 19.58 -13.92 -12.54
C GLY A 287 19.00 -15.14 -13.29
N PRO A 288 17.97 -15.77 -12.72
CA PRO A 288 17.31 -16.94 -13.30
C PRO A 288 16.48 -16.58 -14.55
N THR A 289 16.11 -17.60 -15.32
CA THR A 289 15.17 -17.51 -16.44
C THR A 289 13.86 -18.17 -16.03
N LEU A 290 12.87 -17.34 -15.64
CA LEU A 290 11.62 -17.81 -15.03
C LEU A 290 10.38 -17.51 -15.89
N SER A 291 10.38 -16.36 -16.62
CA SER A 291 9.27 -15.86 -17.43
C SER A 291 9.80 -14.91 -18.51
N PHE A 292 9.74 -13.61 -18.28
CA PHE A 292 9.97 -12.52 -19.22
C PHE A 292 11.30 -12.62 -19.98
N ARG A 293 12.38 -12.95 -19.26
CA ARG A 293 13.74 -13.10 -19.81
C ARG A 293 13.81 -14.17 -20.89
N GLY A 294 13.20 -15.32 -20.61
CA GLY A 294 13.19 -16.45 -21.53
C GLY A 294 12.16 -16.31 -22.65
N ILE A 295 11.17 -15.43 -22.50
CA ILE A 295 10.14 -15.17 -23.52
C ILE A 295 10.64 -14.15 -24.53
N ASP A 296 11.12 -12.99 -24.08
CA ASP A 296 11.70 -11.96 -24.94
C ASP A 296 12.42 -10.89 -24.12
N ASN A 297 13.67 -11.18 -23.72
CA ASN A 297 14.44 -10.31 -22.84
C ASN A 297 14.52 -8.86 -23.34
N MET A 298 14.78 -8.68 -24.64
CA MET A 298 14.97 -7.36 -25.24
C MET A 298 13.71 -6.50 -25.22
N SER A 299 12.53 -7.12 -25.32
CA SER A 299 11.26 -6.40 -25.32
C SER A 299 10.80 -6.04 -23.91
N TYR A 300 10.97 -6.97 -22.93
CA TYR A 300 10.44 -6.80 -21.58
C TYR A 300 11.31 -5.92 -20.67
N TYR A 301 12.63 -5.87 -20.88
CA TYR A 301 13.55 -5.15 -19.99
C TYR A 301 14.20 -3.94 -20.65
N ARG A 302 14.49 -2.94 -19.84
CA ARG A 302 15.33 -1.82 -20.24
C ARG A 302 16.78 -2.24 -20.17
N LEU A 303 17.42 -2.32 -21.35
CA LEU A 303 18.81 -2.69 -21.47
C LEU A 303 19.68 -1.43 -21.64
N MET A 304 20.95 -1.55 -21.26
CA MET A 304 21.93 -0.46 -21.45
C MET A 304 22.13 -0.21 -22.96
N PRO A 305 21.93 1.03 -23.47
CA PRO A 305 21.99 1.33 -24.90
C PRO A 305 23.33 0.97 -25.54
N ASP A 306 24.43 1.20 -24.84
CA ASP A 306 25.79 0.95 -25.34
C ASP A 306 26.26 -0.50 -25.16
N ASN A 307 25.56 -1.27 -24.30
CA ASN A 307 25.88 -2.68 -24.04
C ASN A 307 24.63 -3.46 -23.57
N PRO A 308 23.79 -3.94 -24.53
CA PRO A 308 22.53 -4.61 -24.23
C PRO A 308 22.63 -5.90 -23.40
N ARG A 309 23.83 -6.39 -23.14
CA ARG A 309 24.07 -7.49 -22.21
C ARG A 309 23.56 -7.16 -20.80
N TYR A 310 23.65 -5.88 -20.39
CA TYR A 310 23.32 -5.42 -19.04
C TYR A 310 22.00 -4.68 -18.99
N TYR A 311 21.38 -4.67 -17.82
CA TYR A 311 20.11 -4.01 -17.56
C TYR A 311 20.32 -2.62 -16.97
N ILE A 312 19.44 -1.67 -17.32
CA ILE A 312 19.27 -0.44 -16.53
C ILE A 312 18.67 -0.87 -15.18
N ASN A 313 19.27 -0.41 -14.10
CA ASN A 313 18.89 -0.79 -12.72
C ASN A 313 18.53 0.43 -11.88
N ASP A 314 17.52 1.19 -12.34
CA ASP A 314 16.98 2.34 -11.58
C ASP A 314 16.10 1.89 -10.39
N THR A 315 15.84 0.57 -10.27
CA THR A 315 15.04 -0.04 -9.20
C THR A 315 15.88 -0.49 -8.01
N GLY A 316 17.17 -0.73 -8.19
CA GLY A 316 18.04 -1.33 -7.17
C GLY A 316 17.97 -2.84 -7.08
N THR A 317 17.06 -3.51 -7.81
CA THR A 317 16.80 -4.95 -7.73
C THR A 317 17.48 -5.77 -8.84
N GLY A 318 18.15 -5.11 -9.77
CA GLY A 318 18.91 -5.74 -10.85
C GLY A 318 18.32 -5.55 -12.24
N ASN A 319 17.04 -5.28 -12.39
CA ASN A 319 16.39 -5.02 -13.67
C ASN A 319 15.33 -3.92 -13.57
N THR A 320 14.91 -3.42 -14.71
CA THR A 320 13.83 -2.45 -14.87
C THR A 320 12.95 -2.89 -16.03
N LEU A 321 11.64 -2.99 -15.85
CA LEU A 321 10.71 -3.28 -16.93
C LEU A 321 10.67 -2.13 -17.95
N ASN A 322 10.54 -2.49 -19.23
CA ASN A 322 10.57 -1.55 -20.35
C ASN A 322 9.21 -0.92 -20.61
N MET A 323 8.83 0.05 -19.81
CA MET A 323 7.56 0.78 -19.96
C MET A 323 7.50 1.68 -21.23
N SER A 324 8.58 1.77 -21.99
CA SER A 324 8.55 2.41 -23.33
C SER A 324 8.07 1.45 -24.42
N HIS A 325 7.99 0.13 -24.14
CA HIS A 325 7.52 -0.87 -25.10
C HIS A 325 5.99 -1.05 -25.01
N ALA A 326 5.29 -0.90 -26.14
CA ALA A 326 3.82 -0.91 -26.17
C ALA A 326 3.19 -2.19 -25.57
N ARG A 327 3.82 -3.37 -25.77
CA ARG A 327 3.33 -4.64 -25.23
C ARG A 327 3.52 -4.76 -23.73
N VAL A 328 4.57 -4.15 -23.18
CA VAL A 328 4.80 -4.11 -21.73
C VAL A 328 3.78 -3.17 -21.07
N VAL A 329 3.54 -1.98 -21.64
CA VAL A 329 2.46 -1.09 -21.19
C VAL A 329 1.11 -1.78 -21.29
N GLN A 330 0.83 -2.51 -22.39
CA GLN A 330 -0.39 -3.30 -22.52
C GLN A 330 -0.53 -4.32 -21.40
N MET A 331 0.52 -5.11 -21.13
CA MET A 331 0.49 -6.13 -20.08
C MET A 331 0.18 -5.52 -18.69
N VAL A 332 0.83 -4.41 -18.35
CA VAL A 332 0.60 -3.73 -17.07
C VAL A 332 -0.81 -3.16 -16.99
N THR A 333 -1.30 -2.51 -18.04
CA THR A 333 -2.68 -1.97 -18.05
C THR A 333 -3.75 -3.07 -18.10
N ASP A 334 -3.49 -4.20 -18.77
CA ASP A 334 -4.36 -5.37 -18.75
C ASP A 334 -4.42 -5.99 -17.36
N SER A 335 -3.27 -6.07 -16.65
CA SER A 335 -3.23 -6.52 -15.26
C SER A 335 -4.04 -5.60 -14.35
N LEU A 336 -3.85 -4.30 -14.42
CA LEU A 336 -4.62 -3.31 -13.63
C LEU A 336 -6.13 -3.44 -13.91
N ARG A 337 -6.52 -3.56 -15.18
CA ARG A 337 -7.93 -3.79 -15.55
C ARG A 337 -8.49 -5.08 -14.96
N TYR A 338 -7.73 -6.17 -15.06
CA TYR A 338 -8.12 -7.46 -14.48
C TYR A 338 -8.37 -7.35 -12.97
N TRP A 339 -7.45 -6.73 -12.22
CA TRP A 339 -7.62 -6.54 -10.79
C TRP A 339 -8.79 -5.60 -10.45
N ALA A 340 -9.01 -4.54 -11.23
CA ALA A 340 -10.11 -3.60 -10.99
C ALA A 340 -11.48 -4.18 -11.38
N THR A 341 -11.59 -4.96 -12.46
CA THR A 341 -12.90 -5.41 -12.97
C THR A 341 -13.26 -6.82 -12.52
N GLU A 342 -12.31 -7.77 -12.61
CA GLU A 342 -12.55 -9.18 -12.27
C GLU A 342 -12.37 -9.46 -10.79
N MET A 343 -11.34 -8.85 -10.18
CA MET A 343 -10.99 -9.02 -8.77
C MET A 343 -11.60 -7.93 -7.89
N ARG A 344 -12.17 -6.88 -8.50
CA ARG A 344 -12.91 -5.76 -7.90
C ARG A 344 -12.16 -4.98 -6.84
N VAL A 345 -10.85 -4.77 -7.03
CA VAL A 345 -10.10 -3.85 -6.17
C VAL A 345 -10.41 -2.39 -6.51
N ASP A 346 -10.34 -1.51 -5.53
CA ASP A 346 -10.77 -0.11 -5.63
C ASP A 346 -9.62 0.84 -5.99
N GLY A 347 -8.38 0.35 -5.96
CA GLY A 347 -7.22 1.17 -6.30
C GLY A 347 -5.90 0.43 -6.22
N PHE A 348 -4.83 1.19 -6.51
CA PHE A 348 -3.47 0.68 -6.58
C PHE A 348 -2.49 1.68 -5.98
N ARG A 349 -1.52 1.19 -5.21
CA ARG A 349 -0.29 1.88 -4.85
C ARG A 349 0.84 1.29 -5.70
N PHE A 350 1.52 2.15 -6.43
CA PHE A 350 2.58 1.73 -7.35
C PHE A 350 3.95 1.88 -6.71
N ASP A 351 4.58 0.75 -6.43
CA ASP A 351 5.96 0.66 -5.96
C ASP A 351 6.91 1.30 -6.96
N LEU A 352 7.83 2.16 -6.49
CA LEU A 352 8.75 2.94 -7.33
C LEU A 352 8.05 3.54 -8.55
N GLY A 353 6.91 4.21 -8.33
CA GLY A 353 6.01 4.68 -9.40
C GLY A 353 6.68 5.56 -10.45
N THR A 354 7.76 6.24 -10.10
CA THR A 354 8.56 7.05 -11.04
C THR A 354 9.11 6.22 -12.21
N ILE A 355 9.50 4.96 -11.97
CA ILE A 355 10.00 4.03 -12.99
C ILE A 355 8.99 3.84 -14.13
N LEU A 356 7.70 3.77 -13.80
CA LEU A 356 6.63 3.47 -14.75
C LEU A 356 6.37 4.60 -15.75
N ALA A 357 6.95 5.77 -15.49
CA ALA A 357 6.85 6.95 -16.34
C ALA A 357 8.22 7.48 -16.80
N ARG A 358 9.26 6.64 -16.73
CA ARG A 358 10.59 6.98 -17.23
C ARG A 358 10.71 6.74 -18.74
N GLU A 359 11.19 7.76 -19.42
CA GLU A 359 11.62 7.72 -20.82
C GLU A 359 13.15 7.83 -20.90
N GLU A 360 13.68 8.04 -22.11
CA GLU A 360 15.12 8.19 -22.36
C GLU A 360 15.75 9.35 -21.56
N HIS A 361 15.00 10.43 -21.36
CA HIS A 361 15.47 11.65 -20.69
C HIS A 361 15.02 11.78 -19.22
N GLY A 362 14.49 10.72 -18.61
CA GLY A 362 14.03 10.68 -17.24
C GLY A 362 12.51 10.61 -17.12
N PHE A 363 11.97 11.03 -15.97
CA PHE A 363 10.55 11.02 -15.70
C PHE A 363 9.76 11.97 -16.61
N ASN A 364 8.67 11.47 -17.19
CA ASN A 364 7.74 12.24 -18.00
C ASN A 364 6.30 12.09 -17.48
N GLU A 365 5.73 13.15 -16.94
CA GLU A 365 4.34 13.14 -16.44
C GLU A 365 3.28 12.90 -17.53
N ALA A 366 3.63 13.11 -18.80
CA ALA A 366 2.79 12.82 -19.96
C ALA A 366 3.05 11.41 -20.55
N HIS A 367 3.83 10.57 -19.85
CA HIS A 367 4.14 9.21 -20.29
C HIS A 367 2.88 8.40 -20.63
N GLY A 368 2.95 7.59 -21.68
CA GLY A 368 1.82 6.80 -22.19
C GLY A 368 1.13 5.93 -21.14
N PHE A 369 1.86 5.37 -20.18
CA PHE A 369 1.30 4.59 -19.08
C PHE A 369 0.41 5.45 -18.18
N LEU A 370 0.89 6.61 -17.72
CA LEU A 370 0.10 7.50 -16.86
C LEU A 370 -1.16 7.99 -17.56
N GLN A 371 -1.06 8.32 -18.85
CA GLN A 371 -2.21 8.73 -19.65
C GLN A 371 -3.19 7.57 -19.86
N SER A 372 -2.70 6.34 -20.06
CA SER A 372 -3.53 5.15 -20.20
C SER A 372 -4.36 4.90 -18.92
N CYS A 373 -3.76 5.02 -17.73
CA CYS A 373 -4.48 4.88 -16.47
C CYS A 373 -5.57 5.95 -16.29
N LEU A 374 -5.32 7.19 -16.72
CA LEU A 374 -6.26 8.29 -16.55
C LEU A 374 -7.44 8.25 -17.53
N GLN A 375 -7.25 7.72 -18.75
CA GLN A 375 -8.29 7.70 -19.79
C GLN A 375 -9.06 6.38 -19.85
N ASP A 376 -8.55 5.31 -19.26
CA ASP A 376 -9.21 4.01 -19.25
C ASP A 376 -10.51 4.06 -18.42
N PRO A 377 -11.66 3.62 -18.95
CA PRO A 377 -12.94 3.70 -18.26
C PRO A 377 -13.00 2.97 -16.91
N ALA A 378 -12.25 1.89 -16.75
CA ALA A 378 -12.18 1.14 -15.50
C ALA A 378 -11.20 1.82 -14.52
N LEU A 379 -9.99 2.14 -14.99
CA LEU A 379 -8.93 2.64 -14.12
C LEU A 379 -9.13 4.09 -13.68
N SER A 380 -9.75 4.94 -14.52
CA SER A 380 -10.02 6.35 -14.19
C SER A 380 -10.92 6.55 -12.99
N THR A 381 -11.63 5.51 -12.55
CA THR A 381 -12.51 5.53 -11.36
C THR A 381 -11.86 4.92 -10.13
N THR A 382 -10.68 4.32 -10.25
CA THR A 382 -9.93 3.73 -9.14
C THR A 382 -9.03 4.75 -8.46
N LYS A 383 -8.59 4.45 -7.24
CA LYS A 383 -7.57 5.24 -6.55
C LYS A 383 -6.19 4.89 -7.08
N LEU A 384 -5.48 5.88 -7.64
CA LEU A 384 -4.11 5.73 -8.14
C LEU A 384 -3.16 6.47 -7.21
N ILE A 385 -2.26 5.73 -6.56
CA ILE A 385 -1.30 6.24 -5.57
C ILE A 385 0.10 5.88 -6.05
N ALA A 386 0.98 6.85 -6.20
CA ALA A 386 2.36 6.61 -6.56
C ALA A 386 3.27 6.67 -5.34
N GLU A 387 4.24 5.77 -5.28
CA GLU A 387 5.48 6.04 -4.59
C GLU A 387 6.34 6.88 -5.54
N PRO A 388 6.52 8.20 -5.24
CA PRO A 388 7.02 9.14 -6.25
C PRO A 388 8.54 9.27 -6.25
N TRP A 389 9.26 8.16 -6.14
CA TRP A 389 10.73 8.13 -6.21
C TRP A 389 11.24 6.81 -6.78
N ASP A 390 12.52 6.82 -7.14
CA ASP A 390 13.36 5.68 -7.44
C ASP A 390 14.84 6.07 -7.19
N ILE A 391 15.76 5.13 -7.36
CA ILE A 391 17.20 5.37 -7.11
C ILE A 391 17.97 5.91 -8.32
N GLY A 392 17.33 6.00 -9.49
CA GLY A 392 17.96 6.50 -10.70
C GLY A 392 18.12 8.04 -10.72
N PRO A 393 18.90 8.57 -11.66
CA PRO A 393 19.07 10.01 -11.80
C PRO A 393 17.75 10.74 -11.99
N GLY A 394 17.49 11.81 -11.20
CA GLY A 394 16.22 12.55 -11.24
C GLY A 394 15.01 11.73 -10.78
N GLY A 395 15.22 10.67 -9.99
CA GLY A 395 14.17 9.75 -9.54
C GLY A 395 13.18 10.33 -8.54
N TYR A 396 13.53 11.38 -7.79
CA TYR A 396 12.66 11.99 -6.79
C TYR A 396 11.64 12.93 -7.44
N GLN A 397 10.36 12.55 -7.46
CA GLN A 397 9.27 13.19 -8.21
C GLN A 397 8.07 13.57 -7.34
N VAL A 398 8.25 13.83 -6.04
CA VAL A 398 7.16 14.29 -5.17
C VAL A 398 6.53 15.57 -5.68
N GLY A 399 5.23 15.55 -6.00
CA GLY A 399 4.49 16.62 -6.65
C GLY A 399 4.56 16.59 -8.19
N GLY A 400 5.24 15.60 -8.80
CA GLY A 400 5.47 15.49 -10.24
C GLY A 400 4.40 14.76 -11.03
N PHE A 401 3.56 13.95 -10.38
CA PHE A 401 2.52 13.16 -11.07
C PHE A 401 1.34 14.02 -11.54
N PRO A 402 0.62 13.57 -12.59
CA PRO A 402 -0.48 14.35 -13.15
C PRO A 402 -1.71 14.39 -12.23
N PRO A 403 -2.68 15.33 -12.48
CA PRO A 403 -3.96 15.33 -11.81
C PRO A 403 -4.67 13.97 -11.93
N GLY A 404 -5.30 13.54 -10.83
CA GLY A 404 -5.92 12.20 -10.73
C GLY A 404 -5.08 11.20 -9.94
N TRP A 405 -3.77 11.45 -9.79
CA TRP A 405 -2.87 10.65 -8.96
C TRP A 405 -2.67 11.26 -7.58
N ALA A 406 -2.64 10.41 -6.57
CA ALA A 406 -2.12 10.73 -5.25
C ALA A 406 -0.68 10.22 -5.12
N GLU A 407 0.06 10.75 -4.16
CA GLU A 407 1.48 10.41 -3.97
C GLU A 407 1.79 10.28 -2.49
N TRP A 408 2.59 9.29 -2.14
CA TRP A 408 3.22 9.23 -0.82
C TRP A 408 4.07 10.47 -0.57
N ASN A 409 3.94 11.07 0.60
CA ASN A 409 4.60 12.33 0.94
C ASN A 409 5.64 12.14 2.05
N ASP A 410 6.87 11.84 1.66
CA ASP A 410 8.01 11.71 2.58
C ASP A 410 8.37 13.02 3.28
N LYS A 411 8.12 14.18 2.63
CA LYS A 411 8.32 15.50 3.27
C LYS A 411 7.38 15.71 4.45
N PHE A 412 6.16 15.17 4.37
CA PHE A 412 5.25 15.15 5.52
C PHE A 412 5.86 14.30 6.64
N ARG A 413 6.21 13.05 6.36
CA ARG A 413 6.83 12.11 7.30
C ARG A 413 8.00 12.73 8.04
N ASP A 414 8.99 13.21 7.31
CA ASP A 414 10.24 13.70 7.89
C ASP A 414 10.09 15.03 8.65
N THR A 415 9.19 15.90 8.17
CA THR A 415 8.89 17.16 8.88
C THR A 415 8.16 16.89 10.20
N ILE A 416 7.16 16.01 10.20
CA ILE A 416 6.38 15.70 11.41
C ILE A 416 7.26 15.02 12.46
N ARG A 417 8.08 14.05 12.06
CA ARG A 417 9.04 13.38 12.94
C ARG A 417 10.01 14.38 13.55
N GLY A 418 10.68 15.22 12.76
CA GLY A 418 11.63 16.23 13.24
C GLY A 418 10.98 17.30 14.11
N PHE A 419 9.75 17.72 13.80
CA PHE A 419 9.03 18.70 14.63
C PHE A 419 8.75 18.15 16.04
N TRP A 420 8.18 16.95 16.16
CA TRP A 420 7.86 16.35 17.46
C TRP A 420 9.09 15.90 18.24
N LYS A 421 10.19 15.57 17.56
CA LYS A 421 11.49 15.40 18.17
C LYS A 421 11.99 16.71 18.81
N GLY A 422 11.58 17.87 18.27
CA GLY A 422 11.93 19.19 18.73
C GLY A 422 13.15 19.79 18.01
N ASP A 423 13.40 19.35 16.78
CA ASP A 423 14.47 19.90 15.95
C ASP A 423 14.23 21.39 15.67
N PRO A 424 15.29 22.22 15.58
CA PRO A 424 15.15 23.64 15.33
C PRO A 424 14.66 23.93 13.91
N GLY A 425 13.95 25.06 13.72
CA GLY A 425 13.56 25.58 12.41
C GLY A 425 12.46 24.76 11.70
N LYS A 426 11.72 23.91 12.39
CA LYS A 426 10.68 23.05 11.78
C LYS A 426 9.29 23.69 11.71
N GLN A 427 9.05 24.83 12.36
CA GLN A 427 7.71 25.43 12.49
C GLN A 427 7.07 25.79 11.14
N ALA A 428 7.78 26.50 10.27
CA ALA A 428 7.25 26.91 8.95
C ALA A 428 6.99 25.69 8.04
N ALA A 429 7.91 24.71 8.04
CA ALA A 429 7.70 23.46 7.31
C ALA A 429 6.50 22.70 7.86
N MET A 430 6.32 22.64 9.19
CA MET A 430 5.17 21.99 9.83
C MET A 430 3.84 22.61 9.39
N ALA A 431 3.73 23.92 9.37
CA ALA A 431 2.54 24.63 8.88
C ALA A 431 2.21 24.26 7.42
N THR A 432 3.25 24.19 6.57
CA THR A 432 3.09 23.76 5.17
C THR A 432 2.58 22.32 5.06
N ARG A 433 3.10 21.40 5.90
CA ARG A 433 2.66 19.98 5.91
C ARG A 433 1.20 19.86 6.38
N LEU A 434 0.84 20.58 7.44
CA LEU A 434 -0.56 20.61 7.95
C LEU A 434 -1.56 21.11 6.88
N SER A 435 -1.12 21.91 5.92
CA SER A 435 -1.92 22.43 4.80
C SER A 435 -1.90 21.55 3.55
N ALA A 436 -1.63 20.25 3.68
CA ALA A 436 -1.53 19.28 2.58
C ALA A 436 -0.35 19.55 1.62
N SER A 437 0.76 20.10 2.11
CA SER A 437 1.96 20.33 1.31
C SER A 437 1.68 21.05 -0.01
N ALA A 438 0.98 22.19 0.07
CA ALA A 438 0.57 22.97 -1.09
C ALA A 438 1.77 23.40 -1.98
N ASP A 439 2.96 23.55 -1.39
CA ASP A 439 4.23 23.78 -2.08
C ASP A 439 4.58 22.70 -3.12
N CYS A 440 4.18 21.44 -2.84
CA CYS A 440 4.38 20.30 -3.73
C CYS A 440 3.18 20.06 -4.64
N PHE A 441 1.97 20.11 -4.09
CA PHE A 441 0.77 19.56 -4.74
C PHE A 441 -0.20 20.60 -5.31
N ALA A 442 -0.13 21.88 -4.94
CA ALA A 442 -1.05 22.92 -5.43
C ALA A 442 -0.73 23.39 -6.87
N ARG A 443 -0.53 22.43 -7.77
CA ARG A 443 -0.21 22.69 -9.18
C ARG A 443 -1.25 22.03 -10.07
N ARG A 444 -1.49 22.62 -11.28
CA ARG A 444 -2.27 22.02 -12.36
C ARG A 444 -3.67 21.53 -11.96
N GLY A 445 -4.31 22.16 -10.98
CA GLY A 445 -5.67 21.81 -10.55
C GLY A 445 -5.74 20.55 -9.67
N ARG A 446 -4.63 20.03 -9.19
CA ARG A 446 -4.60 18.95 -8.18
C ARG A 446 -5.31 19.39 -6.90
N LYS A 447 -5.68 18.44 -6.07
CA LYS A 447 -6.42 18.65 -4.83
C LYS A 447 -5.55 18.32 -3.62
N SER A 448 -5.95 18.79 -2.44
CA SER A 448 -5.25 18.50 -1.18
C SER A 448 -5.08 17.00 -0.90
N TRP A 449 -6.04 16.19 -1.30
CA TRP A 449 -5.98 14.73 -1.15
C TRP A 449 -4.86 14.04 -1.95
N ALA A 450 -4.25 14.74 -2.92
CA ALA A 450 -3.11 14.21 -3.67
C ALA A 450 -1.90 13.91 -2.76
N SER A 451 -1.80 14.59 -1.62
CA SER A 451 -0.82 14.27 -0.58
C SER A 451 -1.31 13.10 0.26
N VAL A 452 -0.74 11.91 0.08
CA VAL A 452 -0.89 10.80 1.01
C VAL A 452 0.11 11.02 2.15
N ASN A 453 -0.43 11.43 3.29
CA ASN A 453 0.35 11.72 4.49
C ASN A 453 0.56 10.44 5.29
N PHE A 454 1.77 10.20 5.73
CA PHE A 454 2.08 9.09 6.63
C PHE A 454 3.18 9.49 7.63
N VAL A 455 3.22 8.83 8.76
CA VAL A 455 4.30 8.93 9.75
C VAL A 455 5.22 7.72 9.62
N THR A 456 4.64 6.58 9.35
CA THR A 456 5.27 5.25 9.24
C THR A 456 4.66 4.49 8.08
N ALA A 457 5.40 3.56 7.51
CA ALA A 457 4.96 2.62 6.49
C ALA A 457 5.60 1.25 6.75
N HIS A 458 5.35 0.27 5.88
CA HIS A 458 5.95 -1.06 6.00
C HIS A 458 7.48 -1.03 6.05
N ASP A 459 8.10 -0.10 5.33
CA ASP A 459 9.53 0.18 5.32
C ASP A 459 9.87 1.28 6.34
N GLY A 460 10.80 1.01 7.22
CA GLY A 460 11.17 1.90 8.32
C GLY A 460 10.71 1.39 9.70
N PHE A 461 10.84 2.24 10.70
CA PHE A 461 10.35 1.95 12.04
C PHE A 461 8.83 1.97 12.11
N THR A 462 8.25 1.10 12.95
CA THR A 462 6.88 1.26 13.43
C THR A 462 6.76 2.51 14.29
N LEU A 463 5.55 2.98 14.56
CA LEU A 463 5.34 4.17 15.40
C LEU A 463 5.93 3.99 16.81
N ASN A 464 5.82 2.80 17.37
CA ASN A 464 6.41 2.51 18.69
C ASN A 464 7.93 2.55 18.64
N ASP A 465 8.53 1.96 17.58
CA ASP A 465 9.98 1.93 17.44
C ASP A 465 10.54 3.32 17.12
N LEU A 466 9.80 4.14 16.39
CA LEU A 466 10.15 5.53 16.07
C LEU A 466 10.38 6.40 17.33
N VAL A 467 9.68 6.10 18.42
CA VAL A 467 9.81 6.82 19.70
C VAL A 467 10.62 6.04 20.74
N SER A 468 11.18 4.88 20.35
CA SER A 468 11.91 3.99 21.27
C SER A 468 13.35 3.69 20.82
N TYR A 469 13.69 3.92 19.54
CA TYR A 469 15.00 3.61 19.00
C TYR A 469 15.57 4.80 18.21
N ASN A 470 16.84 5.09 18.43
CA ASN A 470 17.60 5.99 17.56
C ASN A 470 18.33 5.22 16.46
N GLU A 471 18.82 4.03 16.78
CA GLU A 471 19.58 3.18 15.88
C GLU A 471 18.70 2.02 15.35
N LYS A 472 19.00 1.54 14.15
CA LYS A 472 18.33 0.36 13.59
C LYS A 472 18.93 -0.91 14.14
N HIS A 473 18.09 -1.92 14.38
CA HIS A 473 18.43 -3.25 14.89
C HIS A 473 18.00 -4.32 13.88
N ASN A 474 18.73 -4.39 12.75
CA ASN A 474 18.43 -5.28 11.61
C ASN A 474 19.25 -6.56 11.60
N GLU A 475 19.90 -6.96 12.71
CA GLU A 475 20.80 -8.11 12.79
C GLU A 475 20.10 -9.41 12.35
N ALA A 476 18.81 -9.55 12.62
CA ALA A 476 18.00 -10.70 12.22
C ALA A 476 17.92 -10.90 10.69
N ASN A 477 18.16 -9.85 9.89
CA ASN A 477 18.15 -9.93 8.42
C ASN A 477 19.44 -10.58 7.85
N GLY A 478 20.49 -10.71 8.67
CA GLY A 478 21.75 -11.33 8.26
C GLY A 478 22.51 -10.51 7.20
N GLU A 479 22.41 -9.17 7.25
CA GLU A 479 23.06 -8.23 6.32
C GLU A 479 24.03 -7.29 7.03
N ASP A 480 24.48 -7.65 8.23
CA ASP A 480 25.42 -6.88 9.07
C ASP A 480 24.93 -5.44 9.35
N GLY A 481 23.60 -5.23 9.43
CA GLY A 481 22.98 -3.91 9.66
C GLY A 481 23.19 -2.89 8.55
N ARG A 482 23.58 -3.34 7.34
CA ARG A 482 23.78 -2.45 6.18
C ARG A 482 22.48 -2.06 5.48
N ASP A 483 21.46 -2.89 5.63
CA ASP A 483 20.12 -2.72 5.06
C ASP A 483 19.27 -1.71 5.85
N GLY A 484 18.21 -1.21 5.23
CA GLY A 484 17.29 -0.24 5.81
C GLY A 484 17.86 1.17 5.93
N HIS A 485 17.01 2.13 6.28
CA HIS A 485 17.39 3.54 6.43
C HIS A 485 18.31 3.76 7.64
N SER A 486 19.30 4.66 7.48
CA SER A 486 20.18 5.06 8.57
C SER A 486 19.74 6.37 9.24
N ASP A 487 18.97 7.22 8.56
CA ASP A 487 18.40 8.45 9.11
C ASP A 487 16.86 8.30 9.21
N ASN A 488 16.40 7.82 10.36
CA ASN A 488 14.98 7.57 10.61
C ASN A 488 14.22 8.78 11.14
N GLN A 489 14.90 9.91 11.44
CA GLN A 489 14.33 11.06 12.17
C GLN A 489 13.64 10.63 13.48
N SER A 490 14.07 9.50 14.06
CA SER A 490 13.53 8.92 15.28
C SER A 490 14.08 9.59 16.54
N TRP A 491 13.46 9.31 17.66
CA TRP A 491 13.91 9.76 18.96
C TRP A 491 13.51 8.75 20.06
N ASN A 492 14.50 8.13 20.70
CA ASN A 492 14.27 7.11 21.73
C ASN A 492 13.69 7.65 23.07
N CYS A 493 13.44 8.96 23.14
CA CYS A 493 12.95 9.66 24.36
C CYS A 493 13.86 9.56 25.58
N GLY A 494 15.12 9.18 25.39
CA GLY A 494 16.13 9.16 26.45
C GLY A 494 16.76 7.79 26.73
N VAL A 495 16.13 6.70 26.29
CA VAL A 495 16.64 5.31 26.45
C VAL A 495 16.44 4.55 25.18
N GLU A 496 17.47 3.85 24.72
CA GLU A 496 17.39 2.98 23.54
C GLU A 496 16.66 1.69 23.86
N GLY A 497 15.59 1.39 23.10
CA GLY A 497 14.80 0.19 23.27
C GLY A 497 13.84 0.21 24.47
N PRO A 498 13.42 -0.96 24.97
CA PRO A 498 12.48 -1.10 26.09
C PRO A 498 13.00 -0.47 27.38
N THR A 499 12.10 0.08 28.20
CA THR A 499 12.43 0.69 29.52
C THR A 499 11.27 0.53 30.47
N ASP A 500 11.57 0.49 31.78
CA ASP A 500 10.60 0.52 32.87
C ASP A 500 10.48 1.91 33.51
N ASP A 501 11.20 2.92 32.98
CA ASP A 501 11.13 4.30 33.48
C ASP A 501 9.76 4.92 33.14
N PRO A 502 8.95 5.26 34.16
CA PRO A 502 7.58 5.73 33.94
C PRO A 502 7.52 7.10 33.25
N GLU A 503 8.53 7.96 33.41
CA GLU A 503 8.58 9.28 32.77
C GLU A 503 8.86 9.13 31.27
N ILE A 504 9.77 8.24 30.89
CA ILE A 504 10.08 7.92 29.50
C ILE A 504 8.90 7.23 28.83
N ILE A 505 8.26 6.27 29.51
CA ILE A 505 7.06 5.59 29.01
C ILE A 505 5.95 6.60 28.74
N ALA A 506 5.64 7.46 29.70
CA ALA A 506 4.61 8.50 29.53
C ALA A 506 4.93 9.47 28.39
N LEU A 507 6.22 9.83 28.20
CA LEU A 507 6.66 10.68 27.09
C LEU A 507 6.47 9.95 25.74
N ARG A 508 6.86 8.68 25.62
CA ARG A 508 6.69 7.88 24.42
C ARG A 508 5.20 7.75 24.04
N GLU A 509 4.35 7.47 25.02
CA GLU A 509 2.89 7.40 24.81
C GLU A 509 2.31 8.72 24.31
N ARG A 510 2.74 9.85 24.87
CA ARG A 510 2.34 11.18 24.41
C ARG A 510 2.84 11.46 23.00
N GLN A 511 4.07 11.11 22.67
CA GLN A 511 4.63 11.29 21.33
C GLN A 511 3.90 10.44 20.27
N ARG A 512 3.53 9.21 20.58
CA ARG A 512 2.69 8.39 19.69
C ARG A 512 1.35 9.08 19.43
N ARG A 513 0.69 9.60 20.47
CA ARG A 513 -0.56 10.36 20.31
C ARG A 513 -0.37 11.64 19.50
N ASN A 514 0.72 12.37 19.70
CA ASN A 514 1.05 13.58 18.93
C ASN A 514 1.19 13.29 17.43
N LEU A 515 1.96 12.26 17.10
CA LEU A 515 2.22 11.86 15.71
C LEU A 515 0.91 11.41 15.01
N LEU A 516 0.12 10.55 15.65
CA LEU A 516 -1.18 10.08 15.12
C LEU A 516 -2.20 11.20 15.01
N ALA A 517 -2.31 12.07 16.02
CA ALA A 517 -3.23 13.21 15.97
C ALA A 517 -2.84 14.19 14.86
N THR A 518 -1.55 14.47 14.70
CA THR A 518 -1.06 15.33 13.63
C THR A 518 -1.38 14.74 12.25
N LEU A 519 -1.11 13.46 12.04
CA LEU A 519 -1.43 12.74 10.81
C LEU A 519 -2.91 12.85 10.46
N LEU A 520 -3.77 12.55 11.42
CA LEU A 520 -5.21 12.45 11.22
C LEU A 520 -5.92 13.81 11.16
N LEU A 521 -5.37 14.86 11.76
CA LEU A 521 -5.95 16.21 11.74
C LEU A 521 -5.39 17.11 10.64
N ALA A 522 -4.25 16.74 10.02
CA ALA A 522 -3.71 17.47 8.86
C ALA A 522 -4.61 17.35 7.64
N GLN A 523 -4.57 18.36 6.76
CA GLN A 523 -5.16 18.28 5.42
C GLN A 523 -4.40 17.24 4.57
N GLY A 524 -5.07 16.64 3.60
CA GLY A 524 -4.53 15.54 2.79
C GLY A 524 -5.20 14.21 3.09
N THR A 525 -4.69 13.12 2.53
CA THR A 525 -5.18 11.75 2.75
C THR A 525 -4.26 11.05 3.76
N PRO A 526 -4.72 10.73 4.98
CA PRO A 526 -3.88 10.05 5.95
C PRO A 526 -3.77 8.55 5.66
N MET A 527 -2.59 7.98 5.89
CA MET A 527 -2.30 6.55 5.89
C MET A 527 -1.73 6.13 7.24
N ILE A 528 -2.28 5.07 7.81
CA ILE A 528 -1.85 4.45 9.06
C ILE A 528 -1.26 3.08 8.74
N LEU A 529 -0.08 2.77 9.29
CA LEU A 529 0.47 1.41 9.27
C LEU A 529 -0.27 0.56 10.30
N ALA A 530 -0.75 -0.60 9.89
CA ALA A 530 -1.48 -1.52 10.76
C ALA A 530 -0.66 -1.94 11.98
N GLY A 531 -1.26 -1.76 13.15
CA GLY A 531 -0.62 -2.00 14.44
C GLY A 531 -0.07 -0.73 15.11
N ASP A 532 0.12 0.37 14.41
CA ASP A 532 0.55 1.63 15.01
C ASP A 532 -0.51 2.19 15.96
N GLU A 533 -1.78 1.93 15.66
CA GLU A 533 -2.92 2.35 16.48
C GLU A 533 -2.97 1.68 17.88
N PHE A 534 -2.18 0.65 18.10
CA PHE A 534 -2.02 0.02 19.42
C PHE A 534 -0.55 -0.20 19.83
N GLY A 535 0.40 0.39 19.07
CA GLY A 535 1.81 0.42 19.46
C GLY A 535 2.61 -0.84 19.15
N ARG A 536 2.34 -1.51 18.01
CA ARG A 536 3.13 -2.63 17.50
C ARG A 536 4.62 -2.27 17.41
N THR A 537 5.49 -3.21 17.75
CA THR A 537 6.95 -3.09 17.61
C THR A 537 7.52 -4.13 16.66
N GLN A 538 8.60 -3.78 15.99
CA GLN A 538 9.50 -4.68 15.27
C GLN A 538 10.85 -4.81 16.00
N ALA A 539 10.88 -4.44 17.28
CA ALA A 539 12.07 -4.46 18.13
C ALA A 539 13.25 -3.67 17.53
N GLY A 540 12.97 -2.55 16.87
CA GLY A 540 13.97 -1.69 16.23
C GLY A 540 14.45 -2.18 14.86
N ASN A 541 13.87 -3.25 14.29
CA ASN A 541 14.12 -3.62 12.91
C ASN A 541 13.33 -2.69 11.99
N ASN A 542 14.04 -1.89 11.17
CA ASN A 542 13.42 -0.94 10.25
C ASN A 542 13.38 -1.41 8.79
N ASN A 543 13.64 -2.70 8.54
CA ASN A 543 13.64 -3.29 7.20
C ASN A 543 13.24 -4.78 7.26
N ALA A 544 12.08 -5.08 7.80
CA ALA A 544 11.64 -6.44 8.10
C ALA A 544 11.20 -7.26 6.86
N TYR A 545 11.72 -6.96 5.67
CA TYR A 545 11.31 -7.54 4.38
C TYR A 545 11.44 -9.06 4.29
N CYS A 546 12.34 -9.64 5.08
CA CYS A 546 12.64 -11.06 5.10
C CYS A 546 12.23 -11.75 6.43
N GLN A 547 11.43 -11.11 7.28
CA GLN A 547 11.07 -11.57 8.62
C GLN A 547 9.63 -12.12 8.66
N ASP A 548 9.41 -13.35 8.18
CA ASP A 548 8.12 -14.04 8.34
C ASP A 548 8.02 -14.71 9.74
N ASN A 549 8.05 -13.88 10.78
CA ASN A 549 8.04 -14.31 12.18
C ASN A 549 7.49 -13.22 13.10
N ALA A 550 7.61 -13.40 14.42
CA ALA A 550 7.07 -12.49 15.43
C ALA A 550 7.64 -11.04 15.36
N ILE A 551 8.75 -10.79 14.65
CA ILE A 551 9.23 -9.42 14.41
C ILE A 551 8.22 -8.63 13.57
N SER A 552 7.64 -9.27 12.53
CA SER A 552 6.73 -8.62 11.58
C SER A 552 5.26 -8.86 11.89
N TRP A 553 4.92 -10.02 12.51
CA TRP A 553 3.52 -10.35 12.75
C TRP A 553 2.90 -9.45 13.80
N VAL A 554 1.64 -9.05 13.57
CA VAL A 554 0.89 -8.22 14.50
C VAL A 554 0.56 -9.02 15.76
N ASP A 555 1.00 -8.53 16.91
CA ASP A 555 0.65 -9.09 18.21
C ASP A 555 -0.69 -8.52 18.67
N TRP A 556 -1.67 -9.41 18.88
CA TRP A 556 -3.02 -9.09 19.32
C TRP A 556 -3.23 -9.31 20.82
N SER A 557 -2.16 -9.47 21.59
CA SER A 557 -2.21 -9.55 23.05
C SER A 557 -2.30 -8.15 23.66
N PHE A 558 -3.50 -7.62 23.72
CA PHE A 558 -3.74 -6.25 24.17
C PHE A 558 -3.79 -6.13 25.69
N GLY A 559 -3.01 -5.20 26.22
CA GLY A 559 -3.15 -4.66 27.53
C GLY A 559 -4.01 -3.37 27.55
N GLU A 560 -4.10 -2.73 28.70
CA GLU A 560 -4.88 -1.50 28.88
C GLU A 560 -4.36 -0.36 27.99
N LYS A 561 -3.05 -0.22 27.84
CA LYS A 561 -2.41 0.86 27.07
C LYS A 561 -2.63 0.74 25.57
N GLU A 562 -2.63 -0.49 25.04
CA GLU A 562 -2.91 -0.77 23.64
C GLU A 562 -4.36 -0.40 23.30
N VAL A 563 -5.28 -0.74 24.19
CA VAL A 563 -6.71 -0.38 24.08
C VAL A 563 -6.88 1.14 24.11
N GLU A 564 -6.25 1.81 25.08
CA GLU A 564 -6.31 3.28 25.20
C GLU A 564 -5.83 3.99 23.94
N LEU A 565 -4.71 3.53 23.35
CA LEU A 565 -4.19 4.13 22.12
C LEU A 565 -5.13 3.88 20.93
N ALA A 566 -5.69 2.68 20.79
CA ALA A 566 -6.64 2.35 19.72
C ALA A 566 -7.93 3.20 19.84
N GLU A 567 -8.45 3.37 21.06
CA GLU A 567 -9.59 4.26 21.30
C GLU A 567 -9.27 5.74 21.01
N PHE A 568 -8.04 6.17 21.31
CA PHE A 568 -7.57 7.50 20.94
C PHE A 568 -7.59 7.69 19.41
N VAL A 569 -7.01 6.75 18.64
CA VAL A 569 -7.00 6.81 17.19
C VAL A 569 -8.41 6.86 16.64
N ARG A 570 -9.30 5.99 17.10
CA ARG A 570 -10.71 5.97 16.71
C ARG A 570 -11.40 7.32 16.97
N LYS A 571 -11.13 7.93 18.13
CA LYS A 571 -11.65 9.26 18.48
C LYS A 571 -11.16 10.33 17.50
N VAL A 572 -9.87 10.36 17.17
CA VAL A 572 -9.32 11.36 16.24
C VAL A 572 -9.85 11.15 14.82
N ILE A 573 -9.99 9.90 14.37
CA ILE A 573 -10.64 9.59 13.07
C ILE A 573 -12.08 10.10 13.05
N MET A 574 -12.82 9.89 14.13
CA MET A 574 -14.20 10.38 14.23
C MET A 574 -14.28 11.91 14.22
N LEU A 575 -13.34 12.61 14.90
CA LEU A 575 -13.23 14.05 14.83
C LEU A 575 -13.00 14.51 13.37
N ARG A 576 -12.05 13.91 12.66
CA ARG A 576 -11.80 14.20 11.25
C ARG A 576 -13.06 13.99 10.39
N GLN A 577 -13.79 12.91 10.60
CA GLN A 577 -15.02 12.62 9.82
C GLN A 577 -16.17 13.58 10.18
N SER A 578 -16.26 14.00 11.45
CA SER A 578 -17.33 14.91 11.93
C SER A 578 -17.15 16.36 11.48
N PHE A 579 -15.90 16.80 11.29
CA PHE A 579 -15.57 18.17 10.91
C PHE A 579 -14.97 18.24 9.50
N PRO A 580 -15.79 18.54 8.45
CA PRO A 580 -15.32 18.66 7.08
C PRO A 580 -14.15 19.63 6.90
N ILE A 581 -14.03 20.64 7.77
CA ILE A 581 -12.92 21.59 7.75
C ILE A 581 -11.54 20.92 7.95
N LEU A 582 -11.47 19.76 8.62
CA LEU A 582 -10.25 18.99 8.84
C LEU A 582 -9.87 18.09 7.63
N ARG A 583 -10.72 18.01 6.59
CA ARG A 583 -10.54 17.15 5.42
C ARG A 583 -10.99 17.80 4.11
N ARG A 584 -10.56 19.02 3.89
CA ARG A 584 -10.96 19.79 2.70
C ARG A 584 -10.35 19.21 1.42
N ALA A 585 -11.14 19.10 0.36
CA ALA A 585 -10.65 18.72 -0.97
C ALA A 585 -9.88 19.84 -1.69
N ARG A 586 -9.92 21.06 -1.20
CA ARG A 586 -9.22 22.24 -1.76
C ARG A 586 -8.13 22.69 -0.79
N PHE A 587 -7.03 23.17 -1.34
CA PHE A 587 -5.96 23.78 -0.54
C PHE A 587 -6.47 25.01 0.19
N LEU A 588 -5.91 25.23 1.37
CA LEU A 588 -6.06 26.45 2.14
C LEU A 588 -5.22 27.55 1.47
N THR A 589 -5.77 28.72 1.32
CA THR A 589 -5.11 29.83 0.62
C THR A 589 -4.58 30.91 1.56
N GLY A 590 -5.19 31.05 2.74
CA GLY A 590 -4.92 32.17 3.65
C GLY A 590 -5.42 33.52 3.10
N GLU A 591 -6.09 33.52 1.95
CA GLU A 591 -6.63 34.75 1.34
C GLU A 591 -7.81 35.30 2.14
N TYR A 592 -7.88 36.62 2.22
CA TYR A 592 -8.98 37.31 2.88
C TYR A 592 -10.22 37.37 1.98
N ASN A 593 -11.33 36.87 2.50
CA ASN A 593 -12.63 36.96 1.87
C ASN A 593 -13.38 38.20 2.45
N ALA A 594 -13.47 39.26 1.67
CA ALA A 594 -14.07 40.53 2.11
C ALA A 594 -15.58 40.43 2.35
N ASP A 595 -16.31 39.53 1.66
CA ASP A 595 -17.73 39.34 1.82
C ASP A 595 -18.10 38.68 3.16
N LEU A 596 -17.20 37.88 3.69
CA LEU A 596 -17.40 37.09 4.92
C LEU A 596 -16.55 37.62 6.08
N ASP A 597 -15.65 38.56 5.84
CA ASP A 597 -14.69 39.11 6.80
C ASP A 597 -13.87 37.99 7.48
N VAL A 598 -13.31 37.06 6.67
CA VAL A 598 -12.55 35.89 7.17
C VAL A 598 -11.40 35.50 6.26
N ARG A 599 -10.43 34.80 6.83
CA ARG A 599 -9.45 33.97 6.11
C ARG A 599 -9.77 32.51 6.35
N ASP A 600 -9.55 31.63 5.37
CA ASP A 600 -9.82 30.20 5.52
C ASP A 600 -8.81 29.51 6.48
N VAL A 601 -7.61 30.06 6.61
CA VAL A 601 -6.61 29.67 7.62
C VAL A 601 -5.88 30.90 8.14
N ARG A 602 -5.61 30.92 9.44
CA ARG A 602 -4.69 31.85 10.12
C ARG A 602 -3.70 31.07 10.96
N TRP A 603 -2.49 31.55 10.99
CA TRP A 603 -1.41 30.98 11.81
C TRP A 603 -1.15 31.89 12.99
N LEU A 604 -1.24 31.36 14.20
CA LEU A 604 -1.21 32.13 15.43
C LEU A 604 0.04 31.84 16.26
N ALA A 605 0.69 32.90 16.73
CA ALA A 605 1.71 32.80 17.76
C ALA A 605 1.09 32.48 19.15
N PRO A 606 1.86 32.10 20.16
CA PRO A 606 1.34 31.90 21.53
C PRO A 606 0.58 33.10 22.11
N SER A 607 0.84 34.31 21.63
CA SER A 607 0.08 35.51 21.97
C SER A 607 -1.37 35.54 21.46
N GLY A 608 -1.78 34.54 20.64
CA GLY A 608 -3.10 34.53 19.98
C GLY A 608 -3.20 35.45 18.75
N GLN A 609 -2.12 36.17 18.40
CA GLN A 609 -2.04 37.03 17.23
C GLN A 609 -1.47 36.28 16.02
N ASP A 610 -1.70 36.81 14.82
CA ASP A 610 -1.12 36.26 13.59
C ASP A 610 0.41 36.22 13.67
N ILE A 611 1.01 35.12 13.18
CA ILE A 611 2.45 34.95 13.12
C ILE A 611 3.04 35.95 12.11
N GLU A 612 4.01 36.74 12.56
CA GLU A 612 4.78 37.66 11.73
C GLU A 612 5.99 36.93 11.11
N GLU A 613 6.61 37.54 10.10
CA GLU A 613 7.78 37.00 9.40
C GLU A 613 8.95 36.68 10.36
N ALA A 614 9.17 37.49 11.37
CA ALA A 614 10.20 37.28 12.38
C ALA A 614 9.98 35.99 13.17
N HIS A 615 8.73 35.62 13.47
CA HIS A 615 8.39 34.39 14.17
C HIS A 615 8.55 33.15 13.28
N TRP A 616 8.24 33.26 11.95
CA TRP A 616 8.48 32.18 11.00
C TRP A 616 9.96 31.86 10.84
N ASN A 617 10.81 32.85 10.98
CA ASN A 617 12.27 32.72 10.86
C ASN A 617 12.98 32.39 12.18
N ASP A 618 12.26 32.37 13.31
CA ASP A 618 12.82 31.96 14.59
C ASP A 618 12.98 30.43 14.64
N THR A 619 14.22 29.98 14.61
CA THR A 619 14.57 28.55 14.67
C THR A 619 14.22 27.89 16.00
N ASN A 620 14.01 28.66 17.07
CA ASN A 620 13.65 28.17 18.40
C ASN A 620 12.14 28.12 18.61
N ALA A 621 11.34 28.72 17.73
CA ALA A 621 9.89 28.67 17.82
C ALA A 621 9.38 27.25 17.56
N LYS A 622 8.66 26.71 18.55
CA LYS A 622 8.15 25.31 18.56
C LYS A 622 6.67 25.22 18.96
N CYS A 623 6.01 26.37 19.16
CA CYS A 623 4.60 26.45 19.55
C CYS A 623 3.85 27.42 18.64
N PHE A 624 2.75 26.95 18.04
CA PHE A 624 1.90 27.77 17.20
C PHE A 624 0.48 27.19 17.09
N GLY A 625 -0.47 28.02 16.64
CA GLY A 625 -1.84 27.65 16.37
C GLY A 625 -2.20 27.69 14.88
N MET A 626 -2.98 26.74 14.42
CA MET A 626 -3.66 26.72 13.11
C MET A 626 -5.15 26.98 13.32
N LEU A 627 -5.62 28.17 12.99
CA LEU A 627 -7.03 28.54 13.06
C LEU A 627 -7.68 28.33 11.71
N LEU A 628 -8.67 27.46 11.64
CA LEU A 628 -9.48 27.14 10.47
C LEU A 628 -10.87 27.74 10.64
N ASP A 629 -11.27 28.68 9.79
CA ASP A 629 -12.57 29.33 9.89
C ASP A 629 -13.62 28.64 9.01
N GLY A 630 -14.60 28.01 9.67
CA GLY A 630 -15.68 27.27 9.00
C GLY A 630 -16.60 28.10 8.13
N ARG A 631 -16.61 29.45 8.29
CA ARG A 631 -17.37 30.37 7.48
C ARG A 631 -16.73 30.60 6.10
N ALA A 632 -15.42 30.43 5.98
CA ALA A 632 -14.67 30.64 4.74
C ALA A 632 -14.93 29.56 3.67
N GLN A 633 -15.71 28.53 3.97
CA GLN A 633 -15.98 27.46 3.02
C GLN A 633 -17.02 27.87 1.98
N ALA A 634 -16.58 28.11 0.75
CA ALA A 634 -17.45 28.05 -0.41
C ALA A 634 -17.77 26.57 -0.68
N SER A 635 -18.96 26.09 -0.29
CA SER A 635 -19.49 24.86 -0.85
C SER A 635 -19.65 25.08 -2.37
N GLY A 636 -19.26 24.10 -3.21
CA GLY A 636 -19.40 24.21 -4.68
C GLY A 636 -20.85 24.37 -5.16
N ILE A 637 -21.82 24.25 -4.27
CA ILE A 637 -23.22 24.65 -4.43
C ILE A 637 -23.34 25.94 -3.66
N LYS A 638 -23.77 27.01 -4.29
CA LYS A 638 -23.91 28.43 -3.84
C LYS A 638 -24.63 28.65 -2.48
N ARG A 639 -24.38 27.83 -1.48
CA ARG A 639 -24.82 28.01 -0.09
C ARG A 639 -23.59 28.13 0.79
N PRO A 640 -23.44 29.15 1.63
CA PRO A 640 -22.41 29.22 2.64
C PRO A 640 -22.55 27.97 3.51
N ALA A 641 -21.60 27.05 3.44
CA ALA A 641 -21.55 25.93 4.36
C ALA A 641 -21.06 26.50 5.70
N MET A 642 -21.91 26.49 6.71
CA MET A 642 -21.48 26.74 8.08
C MET A 642 -20.89 25.46 8.64
N ASP A 643 -19.58 25.31 8.51
CA ASP A 643 -18.81 24.30 9.22
C ASP A 643 -18.33 24.87 10.57
N ALA A 644 -17.78 24.03 11.43
CA ALA A 644 -17.21 24.48 12.69
C ALA A 644 -15.92 25.28 12.45
N THR A 645 -15.67 26.30 13.27
CA THR A 645 -14.37 26.96 13.35
C THR A 645 -13.51 26.17 14.35
N ALA A 646 -12.30 25.74 13.92
CA ALA A 646 -11.40 24.90 14.69
C ALA A 646 -10.05 25.59 14.91
N LEU A 647 -9.47 25.39 16.08
CA LEU A 647 -8.12 25.82 16.43
C LEU A 647 -7.30 24.63 16.86
N LEU A 648 -6.26 24.32 16.10
CA LEU A 648 -5.28 23.29 16.40
C LEU A 648 -4.02 23.96 16.95
N VAL A 649 -3.66 23.71 18.20
CA VAL A 649 -2.45 24.24 18.85
C VAL A 649 -1.43 23.14 19.03
N LEU A 650 -0.21 23.37 18.57
CA LEU A 650 0.91 22.42 18.66
C LEU A 650 2.02 23.05 19.50
N ASN A 651 2.48 22.32 20.51
CA ASN A 651 3.63 22.69 21.32
C ASN A 651 4.68 21.56 21.31
N ALA A 652 5.69 21.66 20.46
CA ALA A 652 6.83 20.73 20.46
C ALA A 652 7.96 21.17 21.40
N HIS A 653 7.80 22.27 22.17
CA HIS A 653 8.71 22.64 23.23
C HIS A 653 8.64 21.63 24.38
N HIS A 654 9.71 21.50 25.16
CA HIS A 654 9.72 20.60 26.32
C HIS A 654 8.97 21.17 27.53
N ASP A 655 8.80 22.49 27.62
CA ASP A 655 8.10 23.19 28.68
C ASP A 655 6.65 23.53 28.32
N VAL A 656 5.89 23.87 29.35
CA VAL A 656 4.55 24.47 29.24
C VAL A 656 4.65 25.83 28.53
N VAL A 657 3.75 26.07 27.60
CA VAL A 657 3.61 27.35 26.89
C VAL A 657 2.22 27.93 27.15
N ASN A 658 2.16 29.19 27.53
CA ASN A 658 0.92 29.93 27.68
C ASN A 658 0.43 30.38 26.31
N PHE A 659 -0.74 29.88 25.87
CA PHE A 659 -1.33 30.20 24.58
C PHE A 659 -2.63 30.98 24.78
N ALA A 660 -2.70 32.21 24.26
CA ALA A 660 -3.90 33.03 24.30
C ALA A 660 -4.91 32.56 23.25
N LEU A 661 -6.09 32.16 23.68
CA LEU A 661 -7.17 31.71 22.79
C LEU A 661 -7.74 32.93 22.02
N PRO A 662 -7.73 32.90 20.68
CA PRO A 662 -8.07 34.08 19.88
C PRO A 662 -9.55 34.46 20.01
N GLU A 663 -9.83 35.74 19.92
CA GLU A 663 -11.19 36.25 19.68
C GLU A 663 -11.53 36.08 18.22
N VAL A 664 -12.67 35.45 17.92
CA VAL A 664 -13.15 35.21 16.54
C VAL A 664 -14.64 35.47 16.43
N VAL A 665 -15.05 35.94 15.30
CA VAL A 665 -16.45 36.21 15.03
C VAL A 665 -17.27 34.91 14.98
N GLY A 666 -18.41 34.89 15.66
CA GLY A 666 -19.35 33.78 15.62
C GLY A 666 -19.38 32.88 16.87
N GLY A 667 -18.59 33.21 17.89
CA GLY A 667 -18.62 32.51 19.19
C GLY A 667 -17.82 33.25 20.23
N THR A 668 -18.07 32.93 21.51
CA THR A 668 -17.44 33.57 22.67
C THR A 668 -16.62 32.60 23.53
N ALA A 669 -16.60 31.34 23.14
CA ALA A 669 -15.92 30.30 23.91
C ALA A 669 -15.34 29.21 23.02
N TRP A 670 -14.25 28.59 23.48
CA TRP A 670 -13.57 27.49 22.86
C TRP A 670 -13.78 26.19 23.68
N ARG A 671 -14.30 25.16 23.05
CA ARG A 671 -14.42 23.82 23.64
C ARG A 671 -13.22 22.99 23.26
N CYS A 672 -12.49 22.48 24.26
CA CYS A 672 -11.43 21.49 24.05
C CYS A 672 -12.05 20.13 23.69
N LEU A 673 -11.69 19.58 22.54
CA LEU A 673 -12.15 18.27 22.08
C LEU A 673 -11.06 17.20 22.13
N LEU A 674 -9.80 17.59 22.12
CA LEU A 674 -8.65 16.69 22.16
C LEU A 674 -7.48 17.38 22.84
N ASP A 675 -6.81 16.67 23.75
CA ASP A 675 -5.52 17.03 24.34
C ASP A 675 -4.67 15.75 24.40
N THR A 676 -3.56 15.72 23.64
CA THR A 676 -2.69 14.54 23.59
C THR A 676 -1.92 14.27 24.88
N ASN A 677 -1.88 15.24 25.81
CA ASN A 677 -1.30 15.05 27.13
C ASN A 677 -2.18 14.20 28.05
N ILE A 678 -3.49 14.12 27.78
CA ILE A 678 -4.45 13.46 28.66
C ILE A 678 -4.87 12.12 28.04
N PRO A 679 -4.56 10.98 28.67
CA PRO A 679 -4.91 9.67 28.15
C PRO A 679 -6.42 9.42 28.01
N ASP A 680 -7.24 9.84 28.96
CA ASP A 680 -8.68 9.49 29.00
C ASP A 680 -9.56 10.30 28.02
N HIS A 681 -8.99 11.29 27.34
CA HIS A 681 -9.59 12.06 26.22
C HIS A 681 -11.01 12.60 26.47
N THR A 682 -11.47 12.67 27.71
CA THR A 682 -12.85 13.04 28.04
C THR A 682 -13.02 14.52 28.35
N ARG A 683 -11.96 15.33 28.31
CA ARG A 683 -12.06 16.77 28.56
C ARG A 683 -12.93 17.42 27.50
N HIS A 684 -14.01 18.01 27.98
CA HIS A 684 -14.87 18.89 27.20
C HIS A 684 -14.94 20.28 27.87
N GLU A 685 -13.83 20.70 28.48
CA GLU A 685 -13.74 22.00 29.15
C GLU A 685 -13.95 23.13 28.13
N VAL A 686 -14.59 24.17 28.60
CA VAL A 686 -14.91 25.35 27.78
C VAL A 686 -14.16 26.54 28.34
N PHE A 687 -13.44 27.23 27.51
CA PHE A 687 -12.61 28.40 27.80
C PHE A 687 -13.18 29.60 27.08
N GLN A 688 -13.14 30.78 27.69
CA GLN A 688 -13.59 32.01 27.03
C GLN A 688 -12.58 32.46 25.95
N THR A 689 -13.04 33.11 24.91
CA THR A 689 -12.14 33.79 23.97
C THR A 689 -11.32 34.84 24.73
N GLY A 690 -10.04 35.00 24.40
CA GLY A 690 -9.08 35.86 25.12
C GLY A 690 -8.47 35.24 26.38
N GLU A 691 -8.97 34.11 26.85
CA GLU A 691 -8.41 33.36 27.98
C GLU A 691 -7.07 32.70 27.61
N THR A 692 -6.18 32.58 28.58
CA THR A 692 -4.90 31.87 28.38
C THR A 692 -5.02 30.42 28.76
N PHE A 693 -4.64 29.53 27.85
CA PHE A 693 -4.56 28.09 28.07
C PHE A 693 -3.08 27.66 28.24
N GLU A 694 -2.80 26.93 29.30
CA GLU A 694 -1.49 26.33 29.55
C GLU A 694 -1.35 25.03 28.75
N ILE A 695 -0.66 25.09 27.59
CA ILE A 695 -0.42 23.89 26.78
C ILE A 695 0.84 23.18 27.27
N THR A 696 0.68 21.95 27.71
CA THR A 696 1.77 21.07 28.20
C THR A 696 2.85 20.91 27.12
N GLY A 697 4.11 20.79 27.58
CA GLY A 697 5.23 20.50 26.68
C GLY A 697 5.01 19.20 25.89
N ARG A 698 5.37 19.22 24.62
CA ARG A 698 5.18 18.13 23.68
C ARG A 698 3.73 17.61 23.67
N SER A 699 2.79 18.53 23.38
CA SER A 699 1.37 18.17 23.23
C SER A 699 0.70 18.95 22.11
N LEU A 700 -0.40 18.39 21.64
CA LEU A 700 -1.31 18.95 20.64
C LEU A 700 -2.70 19.06 21.24
N VAL A 701 -3.35 20.19 21.03
CA VAL A 701 -4.71 20.42 21.51
C VAL A 701 -5.61 20.89 20.36
N LEU A 702 -6.80 20.32 20.26
CA LEU A 702 -7.84 20.73 19.32
C LEU A 702 -8.99 21.38 20.06
N PHE A 703 -9.25 22.64 19.72
CA PHE A 703 -10.42 23.39 20.15
C PHE A 703 -11.42 23.58 19.00
N VAL A 704 -12.69 23.66 19.33
CA VAL A 704 -13.77 24.06 18.41
C VAL A 704 -14.53 25.22 19.05
N LEU A 705 -14.80 26.25 18.24
CA LEU A 705 -15.53 27.43 18.67
C LEU A 705 -16.99 27.04 18.98
N GLU A 706 -17.48 27.42 20.15
CA GLU A 706 -18.90 27.30 20.47
C GLU A 706 -19.66 28.43 19.80
N PRO A 707 -20.59 28.11 18.88
CA PRO A 707 -21.35 29.12 18.17
C PRO A 707 -22.36 29.82 19.12
N GLU A 708 -22.58 31.09 18.93
CA GLU A 708 -23.60 31.89 19.67
C GLU A 708 -25.02 31.31 19.54
N SER A 709 -25.31 30.70 18.41
CA SER A 709 -26.56 29.95 18.23
C SER A 709 -26.35 28.47 18.55
N ARG A 710 -27.23 27.86 19.37
CA ARG A 710 -27.21 26.44 19.75
C ARG A 710 -27.35 25.45 18.55
N HIS A 711 -27.08 25.87 17.32
CA HIS A 711 -27.40 25.17 16.11
C HIS A 711 -26.21 24.60 15.32
N SER A 712 -24.99 24.48 15.91
CA SER A 712 -23.87 23.81 15.22
C SER A 712 -24.15 22.32 15.09
N VAL A 713 -24.52 21.88 13.89
CA VAL A 713 -24.77 20.48 13.54
C VAL A 713 -23.49 19.67 13.68
N ALA A 714 -22.34 20.23 13.28
CA ALA A 714 -21.05 19.55 13.34
C ALA A 714 -20.60 19.24 14.77
N LEU A 715 -20.68 20.24 15.67
CA LEU A 715 -20.32 20.05 17.08
C LEU A 715 -21.25 19.03 17.77
N ARG A 716 -22.57 19.10 17.52
CA ARG A 716 -23.51 18.10 18.05
C ARG A 716 -23.23 16.70 17.55
N ARG A 717 -22.91 16.54 16.25
CA ARG A 717 -22.53 15.22 15.69
C ARG A 717 -21.26 14.68 16.33
N ALA A 718 -20.27 15.53 16.58
CA ALA A 718 -19.05 15.08 17.26
C ALA A 718 -19.35 14.61 18.70
N ILE A 719 -20.10 15.39 19.47
CA ILE A 719 -20.48 15.04 20.85
C ILE A 719 -21.34 13.76 20.88
N GLU A 720 -22.31 13.63 19.99
CA GLU A 720 -23.14 12.42 19.88
C GLU A 720 -22.31 11.21 19.45
N GLY A 721 -21.39 11.37 18.51
CA GLY A 721 -20.45 10.34 18.10
C GLY A 721 -19.58 9.86 19.25
N PHE A 722 -19.12 10.76 20.14
CA PHE A 722 -18.36 10.38 21.34
C PHE A 722 -19.18 9.53 22.30
N ARG A 723 -20.45 9.87 22.52
CA ARG A 723 -21.37 9.07 23.35
C ARG A 723 -21.55 7.68 22.78
N GLN A 724 -21.86 7.58 21.48
CA GLN A 724 -22.04 6.29 20.79
C GLN A 724 -20.77 5.45 20.79
N MET A 725 -19.60 6.08 20.73
CA MET A 725 -18.31 5.43 20.82
C MET A 725 -18.08 4.81 22.21
N ALA A 726 -18.41 5.55 23.27
CA ALA A 726 -18.31 5.02 24.64
C ALA A 726 -19.26 3.82 24.89
N GLU A 727 -20.40 3.78 24.18
CA GLU A 727 -21.36 2.66 24.26
C GLU A 727 -20.94 1.42 23.44
N ARG A 728 -20.03 1.59 22.46
CA ARG A 728 -19.55 0.52 21.57
C ARG A 728 -18.02 0.51 21.56
N PRO A 729 -17.38 -0.15 22.54
CA PRO A 729 -15.93 -0.27 22.56
C PRO A 729 -15.42 -1.00 21.34
N ILE A 730 -14.15 -0.80 20.99
CA ILE A 730 -13.50 -1.55 19.92
C ILE A 730 -13.58 -3.05 20.24
N PRO A 731 -14.05 -3.89 19.30
CA PRO A 731 -14.12 -5.33 19.53
C PRO A 731 -12.68 -5.87 19.65
N MET A 732 -12.29 -6.15 20.90
CA MET A 732 -10.99 -6.74 21.19
C MET A 732 -11.02 -8.22 20.81
N ALA A 733 -9.90 -8.71 20.24
CA ALA A 733 -9.76 -10.09 19.85
C ALA A 733 -9.86 -11.02 21.09
N THR A 734 -11.01 -11.65 21.29
CA THR A 734 -11.19 -12.66 22.33
C THR A 734 -11.12 -14.06 21.71
N PRO A 735 -10.49 -15.06 22.38
CA PRO A 735 -10.51 -16.43 21.90
C PRO A 735 -11.95 -16.94 21.75
N GLU A 736 -12.29 -17.55 20.63
CA GLU A 736 -13.55 -18.27 20.47
C GLU A 736 -13.63 -19.40 21.50
N THR A 737 -14.51 -19.30 22.47
CA THR A 737 -14.84 -20.38 23.40
C THR A 737 -16.24 -20.89 23.09
N GLY A 738 -16.34 -21.97 22.29
CA GLY A 738 -17.61 -22.68 22.13
C GLY A 738 -17.80 -23.42 20.80
N PRO A 739 -18.74 -24.37 20.78
CA PRO A 739 -19.00 -25.25 19.61
C PRO A 739 -19.77 -24.58 18.44
N GLU A 740 -19.97 -23.27 18.44
CA GLU A 740 -20.60 -22.53 17.33
C GLU A 740 -19.63 -22.26 16.16
N ALA A 741 -18.32 -22.32 16.39
CA ALA A 741 -17.30 -22.16 15.36
C ALA A 741 -17.32 -23.25 14.29
N GLU A 742 -17.77 -24.47 14.64
CA GLU A 742 -17.87 -25.59 13.68
C GLU A 742 -19.10 -25.52 12.77
N ARG A 743 -20.17 -24.84 13.18
CA ARG A 743 -21.40 -24.72 12.36
C ARG A 743 -21.31 -23.68 11.24
N ALA A 744 -20.52 -22.66 11.38
CA ALA A 744 -20.34 -21.62 10.36
C ALA A 744 -19.60 -22.12 9.10
N LEU A 745 -18.88 -23.24 9.20
CA LEU A 745 -18.20 -23.89 8.06
C LEU A 745 -19.13 -24.80 7.22
N SER A 746 -20.28 -25.22 7.78
CA SER A 746 -21.23 -26.10 7.08
C SER A 746 -22.24 -25.33 6.23
N ASP A 747 -22.41 -24.03 6.44
CA ASP A 747 -23.45 -23.20 5.82
C ASP A 747 -22.94 -22.27 4.72
N ALA A 748 -21.69 -22.42 4.24
CA ALA A 748 -21.18 -21.70 3.08
C ALA A 748 -21.88 -22.22 1.81
N PRO A 749 -22.72 -21.43 1.14
CA PRO A 749 -23.38 -21.85 -0.07
C PRO A 749 -22.37 -21.89 -1.23
N GLY A 750 -21.99 -23.09 -1.65
CA GLY A 750 -21.22 -23.25 -2.89
C GLY A 750 -20.10 -24.28 -2.92
N MET A 751 -19.75 -24.93 -1.79
CA MET A 751 -18.77 -26.03 -1.82
C MET A 751 -19.48 -27.38 -1.97
N THR A 752 -19.98 -27.69 -3.15
CA THR A 752 -20.27 -29.07 -3.52
C THR A 752 -18.99 -29.75 -3.98
N ARG A 753 -18.61 -30.81 -3.27
CA ARG A 753 -17.53 -31.73 -3.67
C ARG A 753 -17.84 -32.26 -5.08
N ALA A 754 -16.93 -31.99 -6.01
CA ALA A 754 -16.81 -32.74 -7.26
C ALA A 754 -15.33 -33.17 -7.44
#